data_2b3b7574de1ca2862b70048dce89be90
#
_entry.id   2b3b7574de1ca2862b70048dce89be90
#
_cell.length_a   1.000
_cell.length_b   1.000
_cell.length_c   1.000
_cell.angle_alpha   90.00
_cell.angle_beta   90.00
_cell.angle_gamma   90.00
#
_symmetry.space_group_name_H-M   'P 1'
#
loop_
_entity.id
_entity.type
_entity.pdbx_description
1 polymer ?
#
loop_
_entity_poly.entity_id
_entity_poly.type
_entity_poly.pdbx_seq_one_letter_code
_entity_poly.pdbx_strand_id
1 'polypeptide(L)'
;MRARLVIPVAALVFAVGGGALCRPPPRPPKPVEGFCFAILGDRTFGPDSGLQILARAVREMNSFEPDFVMTVGDLVGGYNRGEEWLAQMFQYKQVMSGLRMPWYPVAGNHDVYPESGRKGDRSNERRYVENFAPLWYSFDHEFAHFIVLYSDEQLSFKDPAVDQRMSDEQLQWLADDLAKTDKTQAFVFLHHPRWNYAGEPWKPVHEVLAKSGKVRGVFAGHWHRYRSDGTKDGIRYYVMAATGATVNKLDQAGDFQHWNFVTVKPGGFTMAVVPVGHVLDQDFVTRAESEDCIQLLEGAWLGAAPKIAPPENEGGSVRFTIQVRNPVANRIGVALRWSASQGGLSVTPANVDVELAPQEERTVECTLTRGPATPGWPLVAPALTAVALYPLHGVAGDPYGPRVQQIDQVLAPELELPPPPVDFAADEAAPAADRALALDGRSACALVAAAPELDPDGPFTIECWAFVEATAKRCGLVNRTETSGWGFFVDRDGSTPPKLAPSWSLFVSGEGYANANGAAGDLPVREWSHLAATWDGSDARLFVGGRLVTAVRHPGKLRGNKLPLVLGGDVDSNGRATSFAAGALDEVRLSKGVRYAGEPFAPARRFASDPDTLMLLHFDRIAGDRTPDVSGHGHHAQLRGAAYLRAAAEVK
;
A
#
# COMPACT_ATOMS: atom_id res chain seq x y z
N MET A 1 -59.12 4.34 -50.68
CA MET A 1 -58.63 5.65 -50.35
C MET A 1 -57.97 5.65 -48.97
N ARG A 2 -56.65 5.55 -48.88
CA ARG A 2 -55.91 5.62 -47.60
C ARG A 2 -55.16 6.96 -47.61
N ALA A 3 -55.58 7.86 -46.74
CA ALA A 3 -54.89 9.13 -46.50
C ALA A 3 -53.58 8.89 -45.75
N ARG A 4 -52.45 9.30 -46.30
CA ARG A 4 -51.16 9.33 -45.62
C ARG A 4 -51.05 10.69 -44.87
N LEU A 5 -50.93 10.58 -43.57
CA LEU A 5 -50.62 11.70 -42.69
C LEU A 5 -49.10 11.97 -42.78
N VAL A 6 -48.72 13.14 -43.27
CA VAL A 6 -47.34 13.63 -43.29
C VAL A 6 -47.14 14.49 -42.06
N ILE A 7 -46.31 14.04 -41.12
CA ILE A 7 -45.90 14.84 -39.98
C ILE A 7 -44.60 15.58 -40.36
N PRO A 8 -44.55 16.90 -40.24
CA PRO A 8 -43.30 17.63 -40.48
C PRO A 8 -42.33 17.42 -39.31
N VAL A 9 -41.13 16.91 -39.61
CA VAL A 9 -40.01 16.86 -38.68
C VAL A 9 -39.47 18.28 -38.52
N ALA A 10 -39.76 18.89 -37.37
CA ALA A 10 -39.11 20.13 -36.96
C ALA A 10 -37.66 19.81 -36.57
N ALA A 11 -36.72 20.33 -37.34
CA ALA A 11 -35.32 20.28 -37.01
C ALA A 11 -35.06 21.17 -35.79
N LEU A 12 -34.82 20.52 -34.64
CA LEU A 12 -34.33 21.18 -33.43
C LEU A 12 -32.84 21.48 -33.63
N VAL A 13 -32.53 22.73 -33.96
CA VAL A 13 -31.12 23.21 -33.94
C VAL A 13 -30.73 23.35 -32.49
N PHE A 14 -29.97 22.37 -31.97
CA PHE A 14 -29.26 22.56 -30.72
C PHE A 14 -28.17 23.61 -30.96
N ALA A 15 -28.39 24.80 -30.42
CA ALA A 15 -27.33 25.77 -30.21
C ALA A 15 -26.33 25.11 -29.22
N VAL A 16 -25.20 24.66 -29.74
CA VAL A 16 -24.06 24.27 -28.94
C VAL A 16 -23.62 25.54 -28.22
N GLY A 17 -24.04 25.68 -26.97
CA GLY A 17 -23.57 26.73 -26.08
C GLY A 17 -22.04 26.62 -26.05
N GLY A 18 -21.37 27.72 -26.39
CA GLY A 18 -19.93 27.83 -26.39
C GLY A 18 -19.36 27.34 -25.07
N GLY A 19 -18.69 26.20 -25.08
CA GLY A 19 -17.87 25.73 -23.97
C GLY A 19 -16.96 26.89 -23.59
N ALA A 20 -17.04 27.32 -22.34
CA ALA A 20 -16.05 28.20 -21.78
C ALA A 20 -14.70 27.53 -22.01
N LEU A 21 -13.95 28.04 -22.98
CA LEU A 21 -12.55 27.70 -23.17
C LEU A 21 -11.92 27.96 -21.78
N CYS A 22 -11.57 26.90 -21.05
CA CYS A 22 -10.76 27.01 -19.86
C CYS A 22 -9.52 27.83 -20.26
N ARG A 23 -9.52 29.09 -19.89
CA ARG A 23 -8.31 29.90 -20.07
C ARG A 23 -7.23 29.17 -19.27
N PRO A 24 -6.05 28.92 -19.86
CA PRO A 24 -4.92 28.41 -19.08
C PRO A 24 -4.74 29.35 -17.89
N PRO A 25 -4.38 28.83 -16.71
CA PRO A 25 -4.11 29.68 -15.55
C PRO A 25 -3.15 30.80 -15.96
N PRO A 26 -3.34 32.04 -15.45
CA PRO A 26 -2.47 33.14 -15.80
C PRO A 26 -1.03 32.75 -15.46
N ARG A 27 -0.13 32.96 -16.39
CA ARG A 27 1.31 32.73 -16.19
C ARG A 27 1.74 33.49 -14.94
N PRO A 28 2.48 32.85 -14.00
CA PRO A 28 3.16 33.62 -12.98
C PRO A 28 4.13 34.58 -13.71
N PRO A 29 4.15 35.87 -13.35
CA PRO A 29 5.06 36.79 -13.99
C PRO A 29 6.49 36.34 -13.77
N LYS A 30 7.29 36.22 -14.83
CA LYS A 30 8.75 36.04 -14.67
C LYS A 30 9.30 37.20 -13.85
N PRO A 31 10.20 36.94 -12.90
CA PRO A 31 10.79 38.01 -12.12
C PRO A 31 11.53 38.98 -13.05
N VAL A 32 11.43 40.27 -12.76
CA VAL A 32 12.14 41.33 -13.53
C VAL A 32 13.66 41.11 -13.48
N GLU A 33 14.15 40.54 -12.36
CA GLU A 33 15.52 40.10 -12.17
C GLU A 33 15.48 38.68 -11.56
N GLY A 34 15.83 37.66 -12.37
CA GLY A 34 15.84 36.28 -11.92
C GLY A 34 15.29 35.33 -12.99
N PHE A 35 15.15 34.07 -12.60
CA PHE A 35 14.69 32.97 -13.47
C PHE A 35 13.79 32.02 -12.70
N CYS A 36 13.17 31.07 -13.42
CA CYS A 36 12.29 30.06 -12.84
C CYS A 36 12.70 28.67 -13.31
N PHE A 37 12.60 27.68 -12.44
CA PHE A 37 12.73 26.28 -12.80
C PHE A 37 11.64 25.44 -12.15
N ALA A 38 11.39 24.25 -12.69
CA ALA A 38 10.45 23.30 -12.12
C ALA A 38 11.18 22.08 -11.55
N ILE A 39 10.54 21.37 -10.61
CA ILE A 39 11.05 20.12 -10.05
C ILE A 39 9.96 19.06 -10.20
N LEU A 40 10.31 17.92 -10.80
CA LEU A 40 9.49 16.71 -10.89
C LEU A 40 9.88 15.72 -9.80
N GLY A 41 8.89 15.14 -9.16
CA GLY A 41 9.05 14.03 -8.23
C GLY A 41 9.16 12.67 -8.92
N ASP A 42 9.16 11.63 -8.11
CA ASP A 42 9.35 10.23 -8.49
C ASP A 42 8.27 9.71 -9.42
N ARG A 43 8.65 8.90 -10.41
CA ARG A 43 7.72 8.24 -11.35
C ARG A 43 7.54 6.75 -11.05
N THR A 44 8.46 6.16 -10.32
CA THR A 44 8.60 4.71 -10.10
C THR A 44 7.41 4.08 -9.37
N PHE A 45 7.21 2.76 -9.52
CA PHE A 45 6.13 1.97 -8.91
C PHE A 45 4.71 2.53 -9.06
N GLY A 46 4.51 3.45 -9.96
CA GLY A 46 3.17 3.92 -10.28
C GLY A 46 2.48 2.98 -11.26
N PRO A 47 1.15 2.94 -11.26
CA PRO A 47 0.39 2.26 -12.30
C PRO A 47 0.66 2.92 -13.66
N ASP A 48 0.28 2.27 -14.76
CA ASP A 48 0.41 2.85 -16.11
C ASP A 48 -0.26 4.23 -16.21
N SER A 49 -1.32 4.46 -15.43
CA SER A 49 -1.93 5.77 -15.26
C SER A 49 -0.97 6.84 -14.73
N GLY A 50 0.11 6.47 -14.06
CA GLY A 50 1.14 7.40 -13.59
C GLY A 50 1.87 8.11 -14.72
N LEU A 51 2.05 7.47 -15.90
CA LEU A 51 2.55 8.16 -17.10
C LEU A 51 1.60 9.26 -17.57
N GLN A 52 0.29 9.10 -17.37
CA GLN A 52 -0.70 10.12 -17.69
C GLN A 52 -0.62 11.32 -16.73
N ILE A 53 -0.31 11.05 -15.45
CA ILE A 53 -0.06 12.09 -14.43
C ILE A 53 1.19 12.88 -14.81
N LEU A 54 2.31 12.19 -15.12
CA LEU A 54 3.53 12.82 -15.59
C LEU A 54 3.26 13.65 -16.86
N ALA A 55 2.52 13.10 -17.84
CA ALA A 55 2.18 13.82 -19.07
C ALA A 55 1.31 15.05 -18.80
N ARG A 56 0.44 15.01 -17.78
CA ARG A 56 -0.33 16.18 -17.35
C ARG A 56 0.59 17.23 -16.71
N ALA A 57 1.48 16.82 -15.81
CA ALA A 57 2.47 17.72 -15.22
C ALA A 57 3.34 18.41 -16.29
N VAL A 58 3.78 17.67 -17.32
CA VAL A 58 4.52 18.22 -18.47
C VAL A 58 3.70 19.31 -19.18
N ARG A 59 2.41 19.09 -19.43
CA ARG A 59 1.53 20.11 -20.05
C ARG A 59 1.36 21.34 -19.15
N GLU A 60 1.20 21.14 -17.85
CA GLU A 60 1.10 22.23 -16.88
C GLU A 60 2.39 23.05 -16.83
N MET A 61 3.56 22.39 -16.74
CA MET A 61 4.85 23.08 -16.77
C MET A 61 5.05 23.89 -18.06
N ASN A 62 4.64 23.35 -19.21
CA ASN A 62 4.67 24.09 -20.47
C ASN A 62 3.83 25.38 -20.44
N SER A 63 2.77 25.43 -19.61
CA SER A 63 1.96 26.64 -19.44
C SER A 63 2.58 27.66 -18.48
N PHE A 64 3.43 27.19 -17.55
CA PHE A 64 4.17 28.04 -16.61
C PHE A 64 5.48 28.55 -17.21
N GLU A 65 6.01 27.87 -18.25
CA GLU A 65 7.24 28.21 -18.98
C GLU A 65 8.46 28.44 -18.04
N PRO A 66 8.84 27.46 -17.17
CA PRO A 66 10.12 27.55 -16.49
C PRO A 66 11.27 27.53 -17.48
N ASP A 67 12.43 28.02 -17.08
CA ASP A 67 13.61 28.03 -17.95
C ASP A 67 14.17 26.62 -18.16
N PHE A 68 14.00 25.73 -17.16
CA PHE A 68 14.32 24.31 -17.24
C PHE A 68 13.56 23.49 -16.18
N VAL A 69 13.70 22.15 -16.22
CA VAL A 69 13.10 21.22 -15.27
C VAL A 69 14.20 20.36 -14.63
N MET A 70 14.17 20.21 -13.30
CA MET A 70 14.95 19.24 -12.55
C MET A 70 14.11 18.03 -12.21
N THR A 71 14.71 16.85 -12.04
CA THR A 71 14.06 15.71 -11.40
C THR A 71 14.72 15.42 -10.05
N VAL A 72 14.14 14.50 -9.24
CA VAL A 72 14.76 14.04 -7.99
C VAL A 72 14.99 12.52 -7.97
N GLY A 73 15.06 11.91 -9.15
CA GLY A 73 15.33 10.47 -9.30
C GLY A 73 14.10 9.62 -9.51
N ASP A 74 14.34 8.31 -9.61
CA ASP A 74 13.32 7.28 -9.81
C ASP A 74 12.47 7.51 -11.07
N LEU A 75 13.15 7.62 -12.20
CA LEU A 75 12.55 7.92 -13.50
C LEU A 75 11.88 6.69 -14.13
N VAL A 76 12.41 5.48 -13.84
CA VAL A 76 11.89 4.20 -14.32
C VAL A 76 11.33 3.34 -13.18
N GLY A 77 10.57 2.30 -13.51
CA GLY A 77 10.05 1.35 -12.52
C GLY A 77 11.16 0.55 -11.81
N GLY A 78 12.24 0.29 -12.50
CA GLY A 78 13.48 -0.27 -11.95
C GLY A 78 13.40 -1.70 -11.42
N TYR A 79 14.48 -2.17 -10.79
CA TYR A 79 14.63 -3.53 -10.23
C TYR A 79 14.31 -4.63 -11.23
N ASN A 80 14.55 -4.41 -12.53
CA ASN A 80 14.16 -5.29 -13.61
C ASN A 80 15.31 -5.54 -14.61
N ARG A 81 15.03 -6.43 -15.58
CA ARG A 81 15.99 -6.78 -16.64
C ARG A 81 16.24 -5.60 -17.56
N GLY A 82 17.40 -5.63 -18.22
CA GLY A 82 17.83 -4.54 -19.07
C GLY A 82 16.85 -4.16 -20.17
N GLU A 83 16.16 -5.12 -20.79
CA GLU A 83 15.17 -4.85 -21.83
C GLU A 83 13.94 -4.12 -21.29
N GLU A 84 13.44 -4.55 -20.14
CA GLU A 84 12.31 -3.91 -19.48
C GLU A 84 12.69 -2.52 -18.96
N TRP A 85 13.88 -2.37 -18.38
CA TRP A 85 14.43 -1.08 -17.98
C TRP A 85 14.49 -0.11 -19.18
N LEU A 86 15.00 -0.56 -20.34
CA LEU A 86 15.07 0.24 -21.56
C LEU A 86 13.68 0.62 -22.07
N ALA A 87 12.71 -0.28 -22.01
CA ALA A 87 11.33 0.02 -22.40
C ALA A 87 10.71 1.11 -21.50
N GLN A 88 10.89 1.02 -20.19
CA GLN A 88 10.41 2.02 -19.23
C GLN A 88 11.12 3.37 -19.40
N MET A 89 12.44 3.35 -19.63
CA MET A 89 13.22 4.55 -19.96
C MET A 89 12.71 5.23 -21.22
N PHE A 90 12.41 4.45 -22.25
CA PHE A 90 11.85 4.98 -23.49
C PHE A 90 10.48 5.63 -23.27
N GLN A 91 9.57 4.98 -22.52
CA GLN A 91 8.26 5.54 -22.17
C GLN A 91 8.40 6.86 -21.40
N TYR A 92 9.28 6.90 -20.40
CA TYR A 92 9.56 8.12 -19.65
C TYR A 92 10.04 9.25 -20.56
N LYS A 93 11.07 8.99 -21.37
CA LYS A 93 11.61 9.97 -22.33
C LYS A 93 10.59 10.44 -23.36
N GLN A 94 9.70 9.54 -23.79
CA GLN A 94 8.62 9.90 -24.70
C GLN A 94 7.68 10.94 -24.08
N VAL A 95 7.33 10.80 -22.81
CA VAL A 95 6.53 11.82 -22.10
C VAL A 95 7.33 13.11 -21.92
N MET A 96 8.59 13.01 -21.48
CA MET A 96 9.46 14.16 -21.24
C MET A 96 9.83 14.94 -22.52
N SER A 97 9.79 14.30 -23.68
CA SER A 97 9.96 14.99 -24.98
C SER A 97 8.85 16.01 -25.28
N GLY A 98 7.75 15.97 -24.54
CA GLY A 98 6.69 16.97 -24.59
C GLY A 98 7.05 18.30 -23.90
N LEU A 99 8.12 18.36 -23.09
CA LEU A 99 8.62 19.60 -22.50
C LEU A 99 9.18 20.55 -23.57
N ARG A 100 8.90 21.83 -23.44
CA ARG A 100 9.41 22.90 -24.32
C ARG A 100 10.73 23.50 -23.86
N MET A 101 11.21 23.10 -22.68
CA MET A 101 12.45 23.55 -22.06
C MET A 101 13.35 22.33 -21.77
N PRO A 102 14.66 22.53 -21.57
CA PRO A 102 15.56 21.44 -21.18
C PRO A 102 15.21 20.88 -19.80
N TRP A 103 15.58 19.62 -19.57
CA TRP A 103 15.44 18.99 -18.27
C TRP A 103 16.71 18.23 -17.89
N TYR A 104 16.96 18.12 -16.58
CA TYR A 104 18.16 17.59 -15.98
C TYR A 104 17.82 16.44 -15.03
N PRO A 105 18.21 15.19 -15.35
CA PRO A 105 17.87 14.02 -14.56
C PRO A 105 18.75 13.84 -13.33
N VAL A 106 18.16 13.33 -12.25
CA VAL A 106 18.84 12.79 -11.08
C VAL A 106 18.67 11.29 -11.06
N ALA A 107 19.68 10.52 -10.66
CA ALA A 107 19.59 9.07 -10.52
C ALA A 107 18.97 8.68 -9.18
N GLY A 108 17.95 7.83 -9.17
CA GLY A 108 17.35 7.21 -7.99
C GLY A 108 17.64 5.71 -7.92
N ASN A 109 17.30 5.07 -6.79
CA ASN A 109 17.57 3.65 -6.59
C ASN A 109 16.88 2.76 -7.62
N HIS A 110 15.69 3.12 -8.09
CA HIS A 110 14.99 2.38 -9.16
C HIS A 110 15.69 2.51 -10.51
N ASP A 111 16.41 3.60 -10.74
CA ASP A 111 17.13 3.81 -12.00
C ASP A 111 18.40 2.95 -12.07
N VAL A 112 19.04 2.66 -10.94
CA VAL A 112 20.40 2.11 -10.88
C VAL A 112 20.52 0.70 -10.30
N TYR A 113 19.56 0.24 -9.49
CA TYR A 113 19.62 -1.11 -8.91
C TYR A 113 19.13 -2.17 -9.88
N PRO A 114 19.89 -3.27 -10.05
CA PRO A 114 19.52 -4.35 -10.96
C PRO A 114 18.47 -5.29 -10.36
N GLU A 115 17.75 -6.03 -11.22
CA GLU A 115 16.80 -7.10 -10.84
C GLU A 115 17.44 -8.18 -9.99
N SER A 116 18.72 -8.49 -10.28
CA SER A 116 19.42 -9.58 -9.63
C SER A 116 19.55 -9.43 -8.11
N GLY A 117 19.35 -8.21 -7.59
CA GLY A 117 19.67 -7.87 -6.19
C GLY A 117 21.12 -8.18 -5.82
N ARG A 118 21.96 -8.58 -6.80
CA ARG A 118 23.36 -8.91 -6.60
C ARG A 118 24.12 -7.65 -6.27
N LYS A 119 24.57 -7.59 -5.04
CA LYS A 119 25.45 -6.55 -4.56
C LYS A 119 26.69 -6.46 -5.48
N GLY A 120 26.97 -5.25 -5.96
CA GLY A 120 28.08 -4.98 -6.89
C GLY A 120 27.74 -5.10 -8.39
N ASP A 121 26.53 -5.51 -8.76
CA ASP A 121 26.08 -5.41 -10.16
C ASP A 121 25.70 -3.96 -10.49
N ARG A 122 26.51 -3.29 -11.29
CA ARG A 122 26.32 -1.90 -11.72
C ARG A 122 25.78 -1.79 -13.16
N SER A 123 25.07 -2.82 -13.62
CA SER A 123 24.56 -2.85 -15.00
C SER A 123 23.54 -1.73 -15.28
N ASN A 124 22.67 -1.42 -14.34
CA ASN A 124 21.69 -0.36 -14.51
C ASN A 124 22.31 1.05 -14.32
N GLU A 125 23.34 1.21 -13.48
CA GLU A 125 24.12 2.47 -13.43
C GLU A 125 24.70 2.81 -14.81
N ARG A 126 25.32 1.83 -15.50
CA ARG A 126 25.84 2.04 -16.85
C ARG A 126 24.73 2.41 -17.83
N ARG A 127 23.57 1.70 -17.78
CA ARG A 127 22.40 2.05 -18.61
C ARG A 127 21.89 3.46 -18.33
N TYR A 128 21.87 3.86 -17.05
CA TYR A 128 21.49 5.21 -16.69
C TYR A 128 22.45 6.24 -17.30
N VAL A 129 23.76 6.07 -17.14
CA VAL A 129 24.76 6.98 -17.69
C VAL A 129 24.69 7.05 -19.22
N GLU A 130 24.49 5.92 -19.90
CA GLU A 130 24.37 5.84 -21.36
C GLU A 130 23.09 6.51 -21.90
N ASN A 131 22.03 6.56 -21.10
CA ASN A 131 20.72 6.98 -21.56
C ASN A 131 20.22 8.30 -20.97
N PHE A 132 20.68 8.71 -19.79
CA PHE A 132 20.20 9.93 -19.12
C PHE A 132 21.32 10.96 -18.94
N ALA A 133 22.19 10.78 -17.94
CA ALA A 133 23.26 11.72 -17.58
C ALA A 133 24.33 11.02 -16.72
N PRO A 134 25.48 11.66 -16.44
CA PRO A 134 26.38 11.24 -15.38
C PRO A 134 25.63 11.08 -14.04
N LEU A 135 26.13 10.21 -13.15
CA LEU A 135 25.50 9.96 -11.84
C LEU A 135 25.55 11.19 -10.94
N TRP A 136 26.62 11.97 -11.01
CA TRP A 136 26.72 13.30 -10.41
C TRP A 136 27.35 14.29 -11.39
N TYR A 137 26.87 15.51 -11.37
CA TYR A 137 27.31 16.60 -12.25
C TYR A 137 26.83 17.95 -11.74
N SER A 138 27.33 19.03 -12.35
CA SER A 138 26.84 20.39 -12.11
C SER A 138 26.71 21.17 -13.41
N PHE A 139 25.94 22.25 -13.35
CA PHE A 139 25.80 23.22 -14.43
C PHE A 139 25.43 24.59 -13.87
N ASP A 140 25.68 25.63 -14.66
CA ASP A 140 25.33 27.00 -14.32
C ASP A 140 24.09 27.46 -15.09
N HIS A 141 23.24 28.22 -14.42
CA HIS A 141 22.18 28.99 -15.07
C HIS A 141 22.11 30.37 -14.42
N GLU A 142 22.25 31.40 -15.26
CA GLU A 142 22.31 32.79 -14.82
C GLU A 142 23.35 32.99 -13.68
N PHE A 143 22.93 33.46 -12.51
CA PHE A 143 23.77 33.68 -11.34
C PHE A 143 23.77 32.51 -10.34
N ALA A 144 23.18 31.39 -10.69
CA ALA A 144 23.07 30.22 -9.82
C ALA A 144 23.78 28.99 -10.41
N HIS A 145 24.24 28.14 -9.49
CA HIS A 145 24.92 26.88 -9.74
C HIS A 145 24.03 25.71 -9.30
N PHE A 146 23.87 24.71 -10.16
CA PHE A 146 23.03 23.56 -9.93
C PHE A 146 23.87 22.30 -9.84
N ILE A 147 23.70 21.55 -8.75
CA ILE A 147 24.52 20.39 -8.39
C ILE A 147 23.59 19.19 -8.28
N VAL A 148 23.90 18.14 -9.02
CA VAL A 148 23.28 16.83 -8.90
C VAL A 148 24.24 15.89 -8.18
N LEU A 149 23.77 15.28 -7.08
CA LEU A 149 24.51 14.31 -6.29
C LEU A 149 23.91 12.92 -6.46
N TYR A 150 24.76 11.91 -6.41
CA TYR A 150 24.36 10.50 -6.47
C TYR A 150 24.29 9.92 -5.05
N SER A 151 23.08 9.69 -4.56
CA SER A 151 22.83 9.22 -3.19
C SER A 151 22.88 7.71 -3.01
N ASP A 152 23.06 6.94 -4.11
CA ASP A 152 22.90 5.50 -4.17
C ASP A 152 24.21 4.77 -4.56
N GLU A 153 25.34 5.26 -4.09
CA GLU A 153 26.67 4.73 -4.43
C GLU A 153 26.94 3.31 -3.90
N GLN A 154 26.15 2.84 -2.90
CA GLN A 154 26.30 1.50 -2.29
C GLN A 154 27.75 1.21 -1.84
N LEU A 155 28.32 2.06 -0.99
CA LEU A 155 29.70 1.97 -0.54
C LEU A 155 29.99 0.72 0.31
N SER A 156 28.98 0.15 0.98
CA SER A 156 29.12 -1.05 1.79
C SER A 156 27.83 -1.86 1.80
N PHE A 157 27.92 -3.12 1.38
CA PHE A 157 26.81 -4.06 1.47
C PHE A 157 26.72 -4.80 2.81
N LYS A 158 27.66 -4.54 3.73
CA LYS A 158 27.72 -5.19 5.04
C LYS A 158 27.35 -4.24 6.18
N ASP A 159 27.58 -2.95 5.99
CA ASP A 159 27.34 -1.91 6.99
C ASP A 159 26.38 -0.85 6.42
N PRO A 160 25.11 -0.86 6.84
CA PRO A 160 24.13 0.12 6.38
C PRO A 160 24.52 1.57 6.68
N ALA A 161 25.28 1.82 7.74
CA ALA A 161 25.72 3.18 8.08
C ALA A 161 26.79 3.70 7.10
N VAL A 162 27.60 2.81 6.53
CA VAL A 162 28.58 3.16 5.48
C VAL A 162 27.89 3.22 4.11
N ASP A 163 26.97 2.28 3.84
CA ASP A 163 26.24 2.21 2.58
C ASP A 163 25.43 3.49 2.26
N GLN A 164 24.95 4.15 3.31
CA GLN A 164 24.17 5.38 3.18
C GLN A 164 25.03 6.66 3.00
N ARG A 165 26.33 6.57 3.10
CA ARG A 165 27.24 7.70 2.94
C ARG A 165 27.51 7.98 1.46
N MET A 166 28.00 9.19 1.23
CA MET A 166 28.61 9.59 -0.04
C MET A 166 30.09 9.22 -0.02
N SER A 167 30.66 8.81 -1.14
CA SER A 167 32.08 8.51 -1.27
C SER A 167 32.95 9.73 -1.03
N ASP A 168 34.19 9.51 -0.57
CA ASP A 168 35.17 10.59 -0.44
C ASP A 168 35.46 11.24 -1.79
N GLU A 169 35.40 10.50 -2.89
CA GLU A 169 35.58 11.02 -4.26
C GLU A 169 34.46 12.02 -4.60
N GLN A 170 33.22 11.66 -4.40
CA GLN A 170 32.11 12.56 -4.69
C GLN A 170 32.07 13.76 -3.74
N LEU A 171 32.42 13.55 -2.45
CA LEU A 171 32.50 14.62 -1.47
C LEU A 171 33.61 15.63 -1.80
N GLN A 172 34.77 15.15 -2.23
CA GLN A 172 35.87 16.00 -2.68
C GLN A 172 35.48 16.78 -3.95
N TRP A 173 34.87 16.08 -4.91
CA TRP A 173 34.35 16.71 -6.13
C TRP A 173 33.37 17.85 -5.80
N LEU A 174 32.42 17.61 -4.88
CA LEU A 174 31.46 18.62 -4.43
C LEU A 174 32.14 19.85 -3.83
N ALA A 175 33.15 19.62 -2.98
CA ALA A 175 33.91 20.71 -2.35
C ALA A 175 34.66 21.55 -3.39
N ASP A 176 35.31 20.89 -4.34
CA ASP A 176 36.04 21.54 -5.44
C ASP A 176 35.13 22.29 -6.39
N ASP A 177 33.98 21.73 -6.71
CA ASP A 177 32.98 22.31 -7.60
C ASP A 177 32.38 23.60 -7.00
N LEU A 178 31.98 23.55 -5.74
CA LEU A 178 31.51 24.74 -4.99
C LEU A 178 32.60 25.81 -4.81
N ALA A 179 33.88 25.42 -4.74
CA ALA A 179 34.98 26.37 -4.66
C ALA A 179 35.28 27.03 -6.00
N LYS A 180 35.11 26.32 -7.11
CA LYS A 180 35.39 26.81 -8.48
C LYS A 180 34.31 27.73 -9.04
N THR A 181 33.04 27.46 -8.71
CA THR A 181 31.95 28.28 -9.29
C THR A 181 32.03 29.73 -8.82
N ASP A 182 31.81 30.66 -9.73
CA ASP A 182 31.71 32.12 -9.45
C ASP A 182 30.27 32.53 -9.09
N LYS A 183 29.31 31.58 -9.14
CA LYS A 183 27.91 31.88 -8.87
C LYS A 183 27.65 32.20 -7.40
N THR A 184 26.68 33.08 -7.17
CA THR A 184 26.36 33.62 -5.83
C THR A 184 25.40 32.73 -5.06
N GLN A 185 24.68 31.83 -5.75
CA GLN A 185 23.74 30.89 -5.17
C GLN A 185 23.96 29.50 -5.77
N ALA A 186 23.71 28.44 -4.98
CA ALA A 186 23.73 27.07 -5.43
C ALA A 186 22.50 26.30 -4.94
N PHE A 187 22.08 25.32 -5.74
CA PHE A 187 20.97 24.42 -5.46
C PHE A 187 21.42 22.97 -5.66
N VAL A 188 21.05 22.09 -4.73
CA VAL A 188 21.52 20.70 -4.70
C VAL A 188 20.33 19.74 -4.86
N PHE A 189 20.48 18.75 -5.73
CA PHE A 189 19.49 17.74 -6.03
C PHE A 189 20.07 16.35 -5.84
N LEU A 190 19.34 15.48 -5.17
CA LEU A 190 19.69 14.08 -4.99
C LEU A 190 18.41 13.26 -4.84
N HIS A 191 18.53 11.93 -4.77
CA HIS A 191 17.33 11.11 -4.65
C HIS A 191 16.95 10.85 -3.19
N HIS A 192 17.82 10.22 -2.40
CA HIS A 192 17.51 9.91 -0.99
C HIS A 192 17.71 11.13 -0.08
N PRO A 193 16.73 11.49 0.77
CA PRO A 193 16.86 12.58 1.75
C PRO A 193 17.74 12.15 2.93
N ARG A 194 19.04 11.99 2.69
CA ARG A 194 20.02 11.41 3.62
C ARG A 194 20.16 12.17 4.95
N TRP A 195 19.71 13.41 5.04
CA TRP A 195 19.66 14.19 6.30
C TRP A 195 18.63 13.69 7.31
N ASN A 196 17.75 12.77 6.90
CA ASN A 196 16.73 12.15 7.74
C ASN A 196 17.09 10.71 8.16
N TYR A 197 18.27 10.22 7.77
CA TYR A 197 18.68 8.84 8.04
C TYR A 197 19.46 8.75 9.35
N ALA A 198 19.27 7.65 10.08
CA ALA A 198 20.01 7.37 11.30
C ALA A 198 21.53 7.28 11.04
N GLY A 199 22.34 7.65 12.05
CA GLY A 199 23.80 7.64 11.92
C GLY A 199 24.40 8.85 11.19
N GLU A 200 23.60 9.86 10.91
CA GLU A 200 24.01 11.15 10.33
C GLU A 200 24.85 11.05 9.05
N PRO A 201 24.47 10.22 8.03
CA PRO A 201 25.28 10.04 6.82
C PRO A 201 25.44 11.33 6.02
N TRP A 202 24.53 12.29 6.19
CA TRP A 202 24.53 13.58 5.52
C TRP A 202 25.47 14.63 6.14
N LYS A 203 25.92 14.43 7.37
CA LYS A 203 26.70 15.45 8.10
C LYS A 203 27.93 15.94 7.35
N PRO A 204 28.80 15.06 6.76
CA PRO A 204 29.96 15.53 5.99
C PRO A 204 29.57 16.35 4.75
N VAL A 205 28.50 15.97 4.08
CA VAL A 205 27.98 16.71 2.91
C VAL A 205 27.48 18.09 3.36
N HIS A 206 26.64 18.11 4.41
CA HIS A 206 26.12 19.37 4.94
C HIS A 206 27.23 20.35 5.34
N GLU A 207 28.31 19.88 5.96
CA GLU A 207 29.46 20.70 6.33
C GLU A 207 30.12 21.36 5.12
N VAL A 208 30.27 20.64 3.99
CA VAL A 208 30.76 21.18 2.72
C VAL A 208 29.80 22.23 2.17
N LEU A 209 28.50 21.93 2.14
CA LEU A 209 27.48 22.87 1.64
C LEU A 209 27.45 24.17 2.47
N ALA A 210 27.41 24.05 3.80
CA ALA A 210 27.36 25.19 4.70
C ALA A 210 28.64 26.06 4.62
N LYS A 211 29.82 25.42 4.56
CA LYS A 211 31.11 26.11 4.41
C LYS A 211 31.18 26.94 3.12
N SER A 212 30.53 26.52 2.05
CA SER A 212 30.51 27.26 0.80
C SER A 212 29.84 28.63 0.90
N GLY A 213 28.85 28.77 1.81
CA GLY A 213 28.01 29.97 1.97
C GLY A 213 27.09 30.25 0.75
N LYS A 214 27.14 29.43 -0.31
CA LYS A 214 26.42 29.65 -1.56
C LYS A 214 25.11 28.88 -1.62
N VAL A 215 25.01 27.69 -0.98
CA VAL A 215 23.84 26.81 -1.11
C VAL A 215 22.61 27.42 -0.43
N ARG A 216 21.49 27.44 -1.16
CA ARG A 216 20.21 27.98 -0.68
C ARG A 216 19.15 26.89 -0.47
N GLY A 217 19.17 25.83 -1.28
CA GLY A 217 18.18 24.74 -1.20
C GLY A 217 18.77 23.38 -1.53
N VAL A 218 18.26 22.35 -0.86
CA VAL A 218 18.53 20.94 -1.11
C VAL A 218 17.18 20.23 -1.33
N PHE A 219 17.08 19.48 -2.41
CA PHE A 219 15.85 18.83 -2.85
C PHE A 219 16.08 17.33 -3.07
N ALA A 220 15.22 16.50 -2.49
CA ALA A 220 15.28 15.03 -2.65
C ALA A 220 13.89 14.45 -2.90
N GLY A 221 13.82 13.17 -3.34
CA GLY A 221 12.61 12.40 -3.57
C GLY A 221 12.49 11.19 -2.65
N HIS A 222 12.30 10.00 -3.22
CA HIS A 222 12.35 8.67 -2.62
C HIS A 222 11.14 8.30 -1.74
N TRP A 223 10.65 9.21 -0.91
CA TRP A 223 9.58 8.88 0.04
C TRP A 223 8.18 9.04 -0.54
N HIS A 224 8.06 9.53 -1.76
CA HIS A 224 6.79 9.81 -2.44
C HIS A 224 5.87 10.71 -1.58
N ARG A 225 6.46 11.54 -0.73
CA ARG A 225 5.77 12.42 0.22
C ARG A 225 6.41 13.79 0.23
N TYR A 226 5.61 14.82 -0.04
CA TYR A 226 6.09 16.20 0.04
C TYR A 226 6.29 16.62 1.50
N ARG A 227 7.45 17.25 1.77
CA ARG A 227 7.76 17.75 3.10
C ARG A 227 8.77 18.88 3.05
N SER A 228 8.47 19.99 3.78
CA SER A 228 9.43 21.05 4.08
C SER A 228 10.14 20.70 5.39
N ASP A 229 11.43 20.35 5.32
CA ASP A 229 12.23 19.88 6.46
C ASP A 229 12.89 21.04 7.23
N GLY A 230 12.57 22.29 6.84
CA GLY A 230 13.05 23.49 7.50
C GLY A 230 14.40 23.99 6.99
N THR A 231 15.07 24.81 7.79
CA THR A 231 16.32 25.48 7.44
C THR A 231 17.42 25.14 8.44
N LYS A 232 18.59 24.73 7.94
CA LYS A 232 19.80 24.51 8.73
C LYS A 232 20.97 25.28 8.11
N ASP A 233 21.65 26.08 8.88
CA ASP A 233 22.79 26.93 8.45
C ASP A 233 22.49 27.75 7.18
N GLY A 234 21.26 28.29 7.08
CA GLY A 234 20.80 29.09 5.94
C GLY A 234 20.40 28.28 4.71
N ILE A 235 20.47 26.95 4.75
CA ILE A 235 20.12 26.02 3.67
C ILE A 235 18.74 25.43 3.96
N ARG A 236 17.79 25.55 3.02
CA ARG A 236 16.43 24.99 3.13
C ARG A 236 16.40 23.56 2.55
N TYR A 237 15.73 22.65 3.25
CA TYR A 237 15.64 21.23 2.88
C TYR A 237 14.21 20.86 2.54
N TYR A 238 14.04 20.16 1.40
CA TYR A 238 12.74 19.71 0.92
C TYR A 238 12.78 18.27 0.43
N VAL A 239 11.75 17.52 0.76
CA VAL A 239 11.46 16.20 0.15
C VAL A 239 10.30 16.37 -0.79
N MET A 240 10.46 15.90 -2.02
CA MET A 240 9.43 15.93 -3.06
C MET A 240 8.58 14.67 -2.97
N ALA A 241 7.27 14.80 -3.20
CA ALA A 241 6.40 13.65 -3.43
C ALA A 241 6.52 13.16 -4.87
N ALA A 242 5.61 12.29 -5.29
CA ALA A 242 5.65 11.68 -6.60
C ALA A 242 5.05 12.57 -7.72
N THR A 243 5.54 12.34 -8.94
CA THR A 243 4.88 12.77 -10.18
C THR A 243 4.62 11.55 -11.07
N GLY A 244 3.68 10.70 -10.63
CA GLY A 244 3.29 9.46 -11.31
C GLY A 244 3.67 8.17 -10.58
N ALA A 245 4.52 8.19 -9.55
CA ALA A 245 4.72 7.04 -8.67
C ALA A 245 3.51 6.80 -7.76
N THR A 246 3.48 5.66 -7.09
CA THR A 246 2.46 5.37 -6.08
C THR A 246 2.62 6.33 -4.90
N VAL A 247 1.53 6.93 -4.46
CA VAL A 247 1.43 7.71 -3.22
C VAL A 247 0.45 7.00 -2.27
N ASN A 248 0.64 7.17 -0.97
CA ASN A 248 -0.35 6.73 0.01
C ASN A 248 -1.61 7.61 -0.06
N LYS A 249 -2.58 7.38 0.82
CA LYS A 249 -3.85 8.13 0.80
C LYS A 249 -3.91 9.20 1.90
N LEU A 250 -2.77 9.79 2.25
CA LEU A 250 -2.67 10.83 3.26
C LEU A 250 -2.28 12.18 2.62
N ASP A 251 -3.15 12.70 1.75
CA ASP A 251 -2.88 13.92 0.98
C ASP A 251 -2.40 15.07 1.86
N GLN A 252 -3.00 15.23 3.04
CA GLN A 252 -2.65 16.29 3.97
C GLN A 252 -1.37 16.02 4.79
N ALA A 253 -0.81 14.82 4.70
CA ALA A 253 0.53 14.50 5.21
C ALA A 253 1.62 14.63 4.13
N GLY A 254 1.25 15.05 2.92
CA GLY A 254 2.17 15.24 1.81
C GLY A 254 2.12 14.14 0.74
N ASP A 255 1.20 13.18 0.84
CA ASP A 255 1.06 12.06 -0.10
C ASP A 255 0.17 12.44 -1.28
N PHE A 256 0.65 13.26 -2.20
CA PHE A 256 -0.10 13.70 -3.39
C PHE A 256 0.78 13.80 -4.63
N GLN A 257 0.17 13.68 -5.81
CA GLN A 257 0.84 13.85 -7.09
C GLN A 257 1.10 15.33 -7.36
N HIS A 258 2.38 15.73 -7.54
CA HIS A 258 2.74 17.13 -7.70
C HIS A 258 3.99 17.33 -8.55
N TRP A 259 4.26 18.59 -8.82
CA TRP A 259 5.54 19.17 -9.24
C TRP A 259 5.73 20.51 -8.52
N ASN A 260 6.91 21.09 -8.57
CA ASN A 260 7.18 22.36 -7.91
C ASN A 260 7.63 23.42 -8.91
N PHE A 261 7.22 24.65 -8.68
CA PHE A 261 7.66 25.81 -9.43
C PHE A 261 8.51 26.71 -8.54
N VAL A 262 9.78 26.88 -8.90
CA VAL A 262 10.77 27.62 -8.13
C VAL A 262 11.09 28.93 -8.84
N THR A 263 10.98 30.05 -8.13
CA THR A 263 11.39 31.39 -8.60
C THR A 263 12.65 31.79 -7.86
N VAL A 264 13.73 31.99 -8.59
CA VAL A 264 15.04 32.39 -8.04
C VAL A 264 15.29 33.87 -8.32
N LYS A 265 15.69 34.61 -7.28
CA LYS A 265 16.07 36.01 -7.35
C LYS A 265 17.45 36.19 -6.73
N PRO A 266 18.17 37.33 -7.01
CA PRO A 266 19.34 37.65 -6.25
C PRO A 266 19.03 37.64 -4.75
N GLY A 267 19.77 36.82 -3.97
CA GLY A 267 19.59 36.70 -2.52
C GLY A 267 18.67 35.58 -2.03
N GLY A 268 17.96 34.84 -2.88
CA GLY A 268 17.14 33.70 -2.42
C GLY A 268 16.17 33.14 -3.43
N PHE A 269 15.27 32.28 -2.96
CA PHE A 269 14.23 31.68 -3.80
C PHE A 269 12.92 31.55 -3.05
N THR A 270 11.85 31.43 -3.81
CA THR A 270 10.52 30.99 -3.37
C THR A 270 10.09 29.78 -4.19
N MET A 271 9.24 28.94 -3.63
CA MET A 271 8.73 27.74 -4.30
C MET A 271 7.23 27.63 -4.10
N ALA A 272 6.52 27.32 -5.17
CA ALA A 272 5.13 26.92 -5.12
C ALA A 272 5.04 25.40 -5.26
N VAL A 273 4.19 24.77 -4.47
CA VAL A 273 3.80 23.38 -4.63
C VAL A 273 2.62 23.32 -5.60
N VAL A 274 2.74 22.51 -6.65
CA VAL A 274 1.72 22.42 -7.69
C VAL A 274 1.23 20.98 -7.77
N PRO A 275 0.26 20.55 -6.92
CA PRO A 275 -0.42 19.29 -7.13
C PRO A 275 -1.03 19.31 -8.53
N VAL A 276 -0.96 18.19 -9.23
CA VAL A 276 -1.45 18.09 -10.60
C VAL A 276 -2.92 18.56 -10.65
N GLY A 277 -3.15 19.77 -11.19
CA GLY A 277 -4.44 20.47 -11.21
C GLY A 277 -4.63 21.59 -10.19
N HIS A 278 -3.69 21.80 -9.24
CA HIS A 278 -3.78 22.79 -8.17
C HIS A 278 -2.44 23.49 -7.93
N VAL A 279 -2.44 24.55 -7.12
CA VAL A 279 -1.22 25.24 -6.67
C VAL A 279 -1.35 25.46 -5.16
N LEU A 280 -0.33 25.04 -4.40
CA LEU A 280 -0.29 25.16 -2.95
C LEU A 280 0.97 25.93 -2.49
N ASP A 281 0.97 26.38 -1.25
CA ASP A 281 2.12 27.01 -0.62
C ASP A 281 3.28 26.01 -0.42
N GLN A 282 4.52 26.51 -0.46
CA GLN A 282 5.72 25.69 -0.27
C GLN A 282 5.80 24.99 1.08
N ASP A 283 5.18 25.58 2.12
CA ASP A 283 5.14 25.06 3.48
C ASP A 283 3.80 24.34 3.78
N PHE A 284 3.05 23.93 2.73
CA PHE A 284 1.77 23.24 2.86
C PHE A 284 1.83 21.99 3.75
N VAL A 285 2.95 21.27 3.78
CA VAL A 285 3.21 20.16 4.69
C VAL A 285 4.54 20.37 5.37
N THR A 286 4.53 20.45 6.69
CA THR A 286 5.74 20.54 7.50
C THR A 286 6.26 19.14 7.86
N ARG A 287 7.54 19.07 8.24
CA ARG A 287 8.14 17.82 8.75
C ARG A 287 7.38 17.27 9.94
N ALA A 288 7.08 18.12 10.93
CA ALA A 288 6.42 17.72 12.17
C ALA A 288 5.04 17.09 11.90
N GLU A 289 4.22 17.74 11.06
CA GLU A 289 2.90 17.21 10.70
C GLU A 289 2.99 15.88 9.94
N SER A 290 3.95 15.75 9.02
CA SER A 290 4.16 14.50 8.29
C SER A 290 4.55 13.36 9.25
N GLU A 291 5.49 13.61 10.18
CA GLU A 291 5.93 12.62 11.17
C GLU A 291 4.81 12.25 12.15
N ASP A 292 4.05 13.22 12.64
CA ASP A 292 2.91 13.01 13.53
C ASP A 292 1.81 12.18 12.85
N CYS A 293 1.47 12.51 11.60
CA CYS A 293 0.47 11.74 10.82
C CYS A 293 0.94 10.29 10.58
N ILE A 294 2.23 10.07 10.29
CA ILE A 294 2.78 8.71 10.14
C ILE A 294 2.68 7.95 11.44
N GLN A 295 3.06 8.55 12.57
CA GLN A 295 2.99 7.93 13.89
C GLN A 295 1.55 7.53 14.26
N LEU A 296 0.59 8.38 13.93
CA LEU A 296 -0.84 8.05 14.11
C LEU A 296 -1.28 6.92 13.18
N LEU A 297 -0.80 6.89 11.93
CA LEU A 297 -1.11 5.81 10.98
C LEU A 297 -0.60 4.45 11.44
N GLU A 298 0.54 4.40 12.12
CA GLU A 298 1.10 3.18 12.72
C GLU A 298 0.25 2.62 13.88
N GLY A 299 -0.79 3.32 14.30
CA GLY A 299 -1.80 2.83 15.23
C GLY A 299 -1.42 2.92 16.70
N ALA A 300 -0.35 3.61 17.04
CA ALA A 300 0.10 3.74 18.43
C ALA A 300 -0.86 4.54 19.34
N TRP A 301 -1.92 5.14 18.79
CA TRP A 301 -2.92 5.94 19.51
C TRP A 301 -4.13 5.14 20.00
N LEU A 302 -4.35 3.93 19.47
CA LEU A 302 -5.46 3.05 19.83
C LEU A 302 -4.90 1.79 20.48
N GLY A 303 -5.45 1.43 21.64
CA GLY A 303 -5.08 0.22 22.37
C GLY A 303 -5.46 -1.06 21.62
N ALA A 304 -4.93 -2.19 22.07
CA ALA A 304 -5.25 -3.50 21.50
C ALA A 304 -6.76 -3.81 21.62
N ALA A 305 -7.29 -4.63 20.72
CA ALA A 305 -8.65 -5.14 20.79
C ALA A 305 -8.87 -5.86 22.12
N PRO A 306 -9.93 -5.51 22.88
CA PRO A 306 -10.20 -6.17 24.16
C PRO A 306 -10.67 -7.60 23.95
N LYS A 307 -10.30 -8.49 24.88
CA LYS A 307 -10.90 -9.82 25.01
C LYS A 307 -12.09 -9.73 25.95
N ILE A 308 -13.25 -10.17 25.51
CA ILE A 308 -14.50 -10.00 26.24
C ILE A 308 -15.24 -11.34 26.35
N ALA A 309 -15.49 -11.82 27.58
CA ALA A 309 -16.44 -12.89 27.79
C ALA A 309 -17.87 -12.32 27.60
N PRO A 310 -18.63 -12.74 26.57
CA PRO A 310 -19.95 -12.19 26.32
C PRO A 310 -20.91 -12.64 27.43
N PRO A 311 -21.98 -11.86 27.75
CA PRO A 311 -22.98 -12.27 28.70
C PRO A 311 -23.62 -13.61 28.30
N GLU A 312 -23.85 -14.50 29.28
CA GLU A 312 -24.42 -15.84 29.04
C GLU A 312 -25.89 -15.78 28.59
N ASN A 313 -26.65 -14.81 29.13
CA ASN A 313 -28.09 -14.72 28.90
C ASN A 313 -28.49 -13.46 28.15
N GLU A 314 -29.62 -13.52 27.44
CA GLU A 314 -30.27 -12.33 26.87
C GLU A 314 -30.57 -11.30 27.96
N GLY A 315 -30.34 -10.03 27.67
CA GLY A 315 -30.47 -8.93 28.64
C GLY A 315 -29.25 -8.76 29.56
N GLY A 316 -28.32 -9.71 29.56
CA GLY A 316 -27.07 -9.60 30.32
C GLY A 316 -26.12 -8.55 29.72
N SER A 317 -25.23 -8.03 30.56
CA SER A 317 -24.22 -7.05 30.12
C SER A 317 -22.86 -7.26 30.78
N VAL A 318 -21.78 -6.86 30.10
CA VAL A 318 -20.43 -6.87 30.64
C VAL A 318 -19.73 -5.54 30.31
N ARG A 319 -18.98 -5.01 31.27
CA ARG A 319 -18.18 -3.80 31.07
C ARG A 319 -16.79 -4.15 30.52
N PHE A 320 -16.28 -3.30 29.65
CA PHE A 320 -14.92 -3.39 29.16
C PHE A 320 -14.40 -1.97 28.83
N THR A 321 -13.13 -1.84 28.52
CA THR A 321 -12.53 -0.54 28.26
C THR A 321 -11.76 -0.52 26.95
N ILE A 322 -11.74 0.65 26.32
CA ILE A 322 -10.87 0.97 25.20
C ILE A 322 -9.86 2.02 25.68
N GLN A 323 -8.59 1.75 25.45
CA GLN A 323 -7.52 2.70 25.71
C GLN A 323 -7.27 3.54 24.46
N VAL A 324 -7.25 4.85 24.63
CA VAL A 324 -6.84 5.80 23.59
C VAL A 324 -5.77 6.71 24.16
N ARG A 325 -4.77 7.04 23.35
CA ARG A 325 -3.69 7.94 23.76
C ARG A 325 -3.31 8.88 22.63
N ASN A 326 -2.73 9.99 22.98
CA ASN A 326 -2.14 10.90 22.02
C ASN A 326 -0.62 10.75 22.02
N PRO A 327 -0.01 10.05 21.05
CA PRO A 327 1.45 9.86 21.01
C PRO A 327 2.21 11.05 20.44
N VAL A 328 1.51 12.05 19.85
CA VAL A 328 2.12 13.16 19.11
C VAL A 328 2.15 14.46 19.95
N ALA A 329 2.88 15.45 19.44
CA ALA A 329 3.09 16.72 20.13
C ALA A 329 1.89 17.68 20.04
N ASN A 330 0.99 17.48 19.09
CA ASN A 330 -0.21 18.29 18.93
C ASN A 330 -1.43 17.63 19.59
N ARG A 331 -2.43 18.44 19.97
CA ARG A 331 -3.74 17.92 20.40
C ARG A 331 -4.41 17.16 19.26
N ILE A 332 -5.07 16.04 19.58
CA ILE A 332 -5.87 15.28 18.60
C ILE A 332 -7.29 15.08 19.10
N GLY A 333 -8.25 14.99 18.17
CA GLY A 333 -9.57 14.44 18.44
C GLY A 333 -9.55 12.92 18.20
N VAL A 334 -10.35 12.16 18.95
CA VAL A 334 -10.59 10.73 18.70
C VAL A 334 -12.07 10.47 18.68
N ALA A 335 -12.58 9.94 17.58
CA ALA A 335 -13.95 9.52 17.41
C ALA A 335 -14.04 7.99 17.39
N LEU A 336 -14.83 7.41 18.29
CA LEU A 336 -15.07 5.98 18.40
C LEU A 336 -16.51 5.69 17.96
N ARG A 337 -16.70 4.76 17.03
CA ARG A 337 -18.02 4.41 16.46
C ARG A 337 -18.17 2.89 16.42
N TRP A 338 -19.09 2.36 17.22
CA TRP A 338 -19.40 0.95 17.21
C TRP A 338 -20.42 0.61 16.12
N SER A 339 -20.17 -0.45 15.37
CA SER A 339 -21.13 -0.95 14.39
C SER A 339 -22.38 -1.51 15.07
N ALA A 340 -23.51 -1.50 14.37
CA ALA A 340 -24.67 -2.27 14.79
C ALA A 340 -24.34 -3.77 14.76
N SER A 341 -24.79 -4.51 15.78
CA SER A 341 -24.57 -5.95 15.86
C SER A 341 -25.43 -6.71 14.85
N GLN A 342 -24.83 -7.73 14.23
CA GLN A 342 -25.55 -8.71 13.43
C GLN A 342 -25.85 -10.00 14.20
N GLY A 343 -25.27 -10.20 15.39
CA GLY A 343 -25.38 -11.41 16.20
C GLY A 343 -26.13 -11.23 17.53
N GLY A 344 -26.85 -10.12 17.72
CA GLY A 344 -27.57 -9.84 18.97
C GLY A 344 -26.72 -9.16 20.05
N LEU A 345 -25.47 -8.79 19.79
CA LEU A 345 -24.64 -8.01 20.71
C LEU A 345 -24.67 -6.53 20.34
N SER A 346 -24.70 -5.63 21.32
CA SER A 346 -24.60 -4.18 21.14
C SER A 346 -23.67 -3.55 22.15
N VAL A 347 -23.04 -2.43 21.79
CA VAL A 347 -22.14 -1.69 22.68
C VAL A 347 -22.73 -0.31 23.01
N THR A 348 -22.65 0.07 24.27
CA THR A 348 -23.05 1.39 24.77
C THR A 348 -21.90 2.03 25.55
N PRO A 349 -21.57 3.32 25.30
CA PRO A 349 -22.13 4.18 24.26
C PRO A 349 -21.68 3.76 22.85
N ALA A 350 -22.57 3.86 21.86
CA ALA A 350 -22.26 3.50 20.47
C ALA A 350 -21.32 4.52 19.79
N ASN A 351 -21.34 5.77 20.27
CA ASN A 351 -20.51 6.85 19.76
C ASN A 351 -19.83 7.58 20.92
N VAL A 352 -18.54 7.81 20.81
CA VAL A 352 -17.74 8.58 21.78
C VAL A 352 -16.81 9.50 21.02
N ASP A 353 -16.77 10.78 21.42
CA ASP A 353 -15.81 11.75 20.92
C ASP A 353 -15.01 12.29 22.09
N VAL A 354 -13.69 12.26 21.98
CA VAL A 354 -12.77 12.77 23.01
C VAL A 354 -11.68 13.63 22.37
N GLU A 355 -11.25 14.65 23.08
CA GLU A 355 -10.04 15.40 22.75
C GLU A 355 -8.92 14.99 23.69
N LEU A 356 -7.72 14.78 23.16
CA LEU A 356 -6.54 14.39 23.91
C LEU A 356 -5.44 15.44 23.75
N ALA A 357 -4.95 15.94 24.89
CA ALA A 357 -3.75 16.77 24.90
C ALA A 357 -2.50 15.92 24.52
N PRO A 358 -1.37 16.54 24.16
CA PRO A 358 -0.13 15.80 23.92
C PRO A 358 0.20 14.83 25.05
N GLN A 359 0.54 13.58 24.71
CA GLN A 359 0.88 12.49 25.64
C GLN A 359 -0.23 12.10 26.62
N GLU A 360 -1.46 12.60 26.45
CA GLU A 360 -2.59 12.21 27.28
C GLU A 360 -3.05 10.80 26.91
N GLU A 361 -3.33 9.99 27.93
CA GLU A 361 -3.98 8.69 27.81
C GLU A 361 -5.37 8.75 28.45
N ARG A 362 -6.34 8.09 27.81
CA ARG A 362 -7.72 8.03 28.34
C ARG A 362 -8.31 6.64 28.17
N THR A 363 -8.98 6.21 29.22
CA THR A 363 -9.77 4.99 29.24
C THR A 363 -11.23 5.33 28.94
N VAL A 364 -11.78 4.73 27.90
CA VAL A 364 -13.19 4.84 27.52
C VAL A 364 -13.91 3.59 28.02
N GLU A 365 -14.87 3.76 28.94
CA GLU A 365 -15.70 2.67 29.44
C GLU A 365 -16.82 2.35 28.44
N CYS A 366 -16.98 1.07 28.14
CA CYS A 366 -17.99 0.52 27.26
C CYS A 366 -18.73 -0.63 27.93
N THR A 367 -19.97 -0.84 27.55
CA THR A 367 -20.80 -1.97 28.02
C THR A 367 -21.28 -2.76 26.81
N LEU A 368 -20.91 -4.06 26.75
CA LEU A 368 -21.45 -5.02 25.80
C LEU A 368 -22.74 -5.63 26.39
N THR A 369 -23.84 -5.52 25.64
CA THR A 369 -25.15 -6.06 26.02
C THR A 369 -25.58 -7.14 25.05
N ARG A 370 -26.11 -8.26 25.55
CA ARG A 370 -26.66 -9.34 24.73
C ARG A 370 -28.16 -9.15 24.53
N GLY A 371 -28.57 -8.89 23.33
CA GLY A 371 -29.96 -8.91 22.88
C GLY A 371 -30.38 -10.29 22.35
N PRO A 372 -31.58 -10.39 21.75
CA PRO A 372 -32.07 -11.63 21.16
C PRO A 372 -31.10 -12.20 20.11
N ALA A 373 -30.89 -13.51 20.18
CA ALA A 373 -30.04 -14.20 19.19
C ALA A 373 -30.70 -14.17 17.80
N THR A 374 -29.92 -13.88 16.78
CA THR A 374 -30.39 -14.00 15.39
C THR A 374 -30.16 -15.44 14.92
N PRO A 375 -31.20 -16.20 14.57
CA PRO A 375 -31.04 -17.58 14.14
C PRO A 375 -30.07 -17.72 12.95
N GLY A 376 -29.10 -18.62 13.08
CA GLY A 376 -28.09 -18.87 12.04
C GLY A 376 -26.90 -17.90 12.01
N TRP A 377 -26.86 -16.92 12.92
CA TRP A 377 -25.74 -16.00 13.08
C TRP A 377 -24.91 -16.34 14.32
N PRO A 378 -23.58 -16.37 14.22
CA PRO A 378 -22.73 -16.49 15.40
C PRO A 378 -22.83 -15.22 16.27
N LEU A 379 -22.49 -15.36 17.55
CA LEU A 379 -22.23 -14.19 18.39
C LEU A 379 -20.97 -13.49 17.88
N VAL A 380 -21.13 -12.31 17.33
CA VAL A 380 -20.03 -11.48 16.81
C VAL A 380 -20.01 -10.17 17.56
N ALA A 381 -18.85 -9.80 18.08
CA ALA A 381 -18.69 -8.49 18.69
C ALA A 381 -18.88 -7.38 17.64
N PRO A 382 -19.59 -6.29 17.99
CA PRO A 382 -19.60 -5.11 17.14
C PRO A 382 -18.18 -4.63 16.84
N ALA A 383 -17.90 -4.29 15.59
CA ALA A 383 -16.62 -3.71 15.20
C ALA A 383 -16.56 -2.24 15.65
N LEU A 384 -15.40 -1.81 16.14
CA LEU A 384 -15.12 -0.43 16.47
C LEU A 384 -14.40 0.23 15.28
N THR A 385 -15.00 1.25 14.67
CA THR A 385 -14.29 2.20 13.82
C THR A 385 -13.81 3.35 14.68
N ALA A 386 -12.51 3.51 14.78
CA ALA A 386 -11.86 4.59 15.52
C ALA A 386 -11.19 5.54 14.52
N VAL A 387 -11.36 6.85 14.70
CA VAL A 387 -10.81 7.89 13.83
C VAL A 387 -10.01 8.87 14.67
N ALA A 388 -8.71 8.99 14.40
CA ALA A 388 -7.91 10.09 14.92
C ALA A 388 -8.05 11.31 14.00
N LEU A 389 -8.32 12.47 14.59
CA LEU A 389 -8.50 13.76 13.93
C LEU A 389 -7.29 14.65 14.28
N TYR A 390 -6.34 14.77 13.37
CA TYR A 390 -5.13 15.57 13.56
C TYR A 390 -5.31 16.95 12.93
N PRO A 391 -5.27 18.05 13.70
CA PRO A 391 -5.34 19.42 13.17
C PRO A 391 -4.01 19.78 12.51
N LEU A 392 -4.07 20.21 11.25
CA LEU A 392 -2.91 20.72 10.51
C LEU A 392 -2.80 22.25 10.70
N HIS A 393 -1.59 22.79 10.54
CA HIS A 393 -1.39 24.23 10.62
C HIS A 393 -2.20 24.95 9.52
N GLY A 394 -2.62 26.17 9.81
CA GLY A 394 -3.26 27.04 8.82
C GLY A 394 -2.23 27.64 7.87
N VAL A 395 -2.49 27.56 6.57
CA VAL A 395 -1.70 28.24 5.55
C VAL A 395 -2.40 29.55 5.19
N ALA A 396 -1.66 30.65 5.15
CA ALA A 396 -2.23 31.95 4.80
C ALA A 396 -2.81 31.91 3.38
N GLY A 397 -4.10 32.25 3.26
CA GLY A 397 -4.81 32.22 1.98
C GLY A 397 -5.36 30.85 1.58
N ASP A 398 -5.36 29.86 2.47
CA ASP A 398 -6.00 28.57 2.25
C ASP A 398 -7.52 28.78 2.08
N PRO A 399 -8.10 28.53 0.88
CA PRO A 399 -9.52 28.73 0.64
C PRO A 399 -10.41 27.67 1.31
N TYR A 400 -9.81 26.58 1.82
CA TYR A 400 -10.52 25.43 2.38
C TYR A 400 -10.68 25.50 3.91
N GLY A 401 -10.09 26.50 4.57
CA GLY A 401 -10.19 26.70 6.02
C GLY A 401 -9.36 25.71 6.84
N PRO A 402 -9.74 25.45 8.10
CA PRO A 402 -8.98 24.57 8.97
C PRO A 402 -8.87 23.17 8.39
N ARG A 403 -7.66 22.67 8.18
CA ARG A 403 -7.39 21.33 7.65
C ARG A 403 -7.28 20.34 8.80
N VAL A 404 -7.91 19.19 8.65
CA VAL A 404 -7.85 18.09 9.60
C VAL A 404 -7.54 16.79 8.86
N GLN A 405 -6.46 16.12 9.23
CA GLN A 405 -6.18 14.77 8.75
C GLN A 405 -6.99 13.76 9.55
N GLN A 406 -7.73 12.89 8.86
CA GLN A 406 -8.43 11.75 9.44
C GLN A 406 -7.63 10.48 9.23
N ILE A 407 -7.44 9.71 10.32
CA ILE A 407 -6.71 8.44 10.30
C ILE A 407 -7.59 7.40 10.94
N ASP A 408 -8.08 6.47 10.13
CA ASP A 408 -9.06 5.46 10.51
C ASP A 408 -8.39 4.16 10.95
N GLN A 409 -8.93 3.53 12.00
CA GLN A 409 -8.61 2.16 12.40
C GLN A 409 -9.86 1.38 12.74
N VAL A 410 -9.87 0.09 12.43
CA VAL A 410 -10.97 -0.81 12.77
C VAL A 410 -10.46 -1.86 13.76
N LEU A 411 -11.11 -1.94 14.93
CA LEU A 411 -10.87 -2.98 15.92
C LEU A 411 -12.08 -3.91 15.99
N ALA A 412 -11.85 -5.22 15.97
CA ALA A 412 -12.84 -6.22 16.31
C ALA A 412 -12.47 -6.82 17.68
N PRO A 413 -13.26 -6.58 18.75
CA PRO A 413 -13.05 -7.23 20.04
C PRO A 413 -13.07 -8.75 19.91
N GLU A 414 -12.21 -9.42 20.65
CA GLU A 414 -12.16 -10.88 20.69
C GLU A 414 -13.16 -11.40 21.75
N LEU A 415 -14.17 -12.15 21.31
CA LEU A 415 -15.08 -12.80 22.25
C LEU A 415 -14.43 -14.05 22.82
N GLU A 416 -14.26 -14.10 24.14
CA GLU A 416 -13.88 -15.32 24.87
C GLU A 416 -15.12 -16.21 25.02
N LEU A 417 -15.48 -16.93 23.96
CA LEU A 417 -16.53 -17.93 24.05
C LEU A 417 -16.00 -19.17 24.77
N PRO A 418 -16.75 -19.74 25.76
CA PRO A 418 -16.41 -21.05 26.26
C PRO A 418 -16.34 -22.02 25.08
N PRO A 419 -15.40 -22.97 25.08
CA PRO A 419 -15.40 -23.99 24.03
C PRO A 419 -16.80 -24.63 24.03
N PRO A 420 -17.46 -24.67 22.84
CA PRO A 420 -18.79 -25.27 22.80
C PRO A 420 -18.67 -26.69 23.32
N PRO A 421 -19.62 -27.17 24.13
CA PRO A 421 -19.75 -28.60 24.40
C PRO A 421 -20.21 -29.26 23.11
N VAL A 422 -19.29 -29.44 22.15
CA VAL A 422 -19.60 -29.93 20.83
C VAL A 422 -18.97 -31.29 20.71
N ASP A 423 -19.83 -32.29 20.78
CA ASP A 423 -19.55 -33.57 20.20
C ASP A 423 -19.70 -33.45 18.69
N PHE A 424 -18.60 -33.03 18.02
CA PHE A 424 -18.54 -32.95 16.56
C PHE A 424 -18.78 -34.33 15.92
N ALA A 425 -18.65 -35.44 16.67
CA ALA A 425 -18.89 -36.79 16.19
C ALA A 425 -20.39 -37.15 16.11
N ALA A 426 -21.24 -36.51 16.94
CA ALA A 426 -22.67 -36.82 16.95
C ALA A 426 -23.44 -36.27 15.74
N ASP A 427 -22.84 -35.39 14.96
CA ASP A 427 -23.51 -34.59 13.92
C ASP A 427 -23.18 -35.00 12.47
N GLU A 428 -22.42 -36.07 12.26
CA GLU A 428 -22.14 -36.59 10.90
C GLU A 428 -23.40 -37.12 10.17
N ALA A 429 -24.51 -37.36 10.89
CA ALA A 429 -25.73 -37.98 10.37
C ALA A 429 -26.77 -36.99 9.79
N ALA A 430 -26.64 -35.69 9.99
CA ALA A 430 -27.58 -34.72 9.41
C ALA A 430 -27.10 -34.27 8.02
N PRO A 431 -27.97 -34.17 6.98
CA PRO A 431 -27.57 -33.63 5.70
C PRO A 431 -27.09 -32.17 5.92
N ALA A 432 -25.79 -31.97 5.74
CA ALA A 432 -25.18 -30.67 5.86
C ALA A 432 -25.79 -29.73 4.80
N ALA A 433 -26.22 -28.54 5.18
CA ALA A 433 -26.57 -27.51 4.22
C ALA A 433 -25.27 -27.09 3.51
N ASP A 434 -25.26 -27.07 2.17
CA ASP A 434 -24.13 -26.55 1.38
C ASP A 434 -23.97 -25.05 1.65
N ARG A 435 -22.99 -24.69 2.48
CA ARG A 435 -22.71 -23.32 2.92
C ARG A 435 -21.26 -22.95 2.66
N ALA A 436 -21.00 -21.67 2.65
CA ALA A 436 -19.69 -21.09 2.44
C ALA A 436 -19.41 -19.98 3.46
N LEU A 437 -18.15 -19.74 3.78
CA LEU A 437 -17.69 -18.62 4.58
C LEU A 437 -17.85 -17.31 3.80
N ALA A 438 -18.74 -16.44 4.25
CA ALA A 438 -18.96 -15.12 3.65
C ALA A 438 -17.93 -14.11 4.14
N LEU A 439 -17.40 -13.31 3.22
CA LEU A 439 -16.31 -12.34 3.41
C LEU A 439 -16.74 -10.95 2.95
N ASP A 440 -16.50 -9.92 3.78
CA ASP A 440 -16.96 -8.55 3.55
C ASP A 440 -15.90 -7.60 2.94
N GLY A 441 -14.65 -8.08 2.79
CA GLY A 441 -13.54 -7.27 2.31
C GLY A 441 -13.00 -6.24 3.31
N ARG A 442 -13.39 -6.30 4.58
CA ARG A 442 -13.04 -5.31 5.61
C ARG A 442 -12.59 -5.92 6.94
N SER A 443 -13.30 -6.93 7.43
CA SER A 443 -13.08 -7.50 8.76
C SER A 443 -13.41 -8.99 8.85
N ALA A 444 -14.21 -9.52 7.91
CA ALA A 444 -14.68 -10.89 7.92
C ALA A 444 -13.56 -11.88 7.55
N CYS A 445 -13.24 -12.78 8.45
CA CYS A 445 -12.29 -13.87 8.24
C CYS A 445 -12.59 -15.04 9.16
N ALA A 446 -11.91 -16.17 8.97
CA ALA A 446 -11.86 -17.21 9.97
C ALA A 446 -10.39 -17.54 10.31
N LEU A 447 -10.12 -17.89 11.57
CA LEU A 447 -8.78 -18.17 12.07
C LEU A 447 -8.67 -19.63 12.52
N VAL A 448 -7.67 -20.33 12.01
CA VAL A 448 -7.24 -21.62 12.55
C VAL A 448 -6.02 -21.37 13.44
N ALA A 449 -6.06 -21.87 14.67
CA ALA A 449 -4.97 -21.72 15.61
C ALA A 449 -3.66 -22.29 15.04
N ALA A 450 -2.54 -21.66 15.38
CA ALA A 450 -1.23 -22.15 14.94
C ALA A 450 -0.98 -23.58 15.42
N ALA A 451 -0.61 -24.45 14.50
CA ALA A 451 -0.24 -25.83 14.77
C ALA A 451 0.93 -26.25 13.87
N PRO A 452 1.83 -27.13 14.33
CA PRO A 452 2.95 -27.59 13.52
C PRO A 452 2.53 -28.27 12.22
N GLU A 453 1.39 -28.97 12.22
CA GLU A 453 0.84 -29.71 11.09
C GLU A 453 0.42 -28.79 9.92
N LEU A 454 0.18 -27.50 10.20
CA LEU A 454 -0.13 -26.50 9.20
C LEU A 454 1.10 -26.01 8.41
N ASP A 455 2.31 -26.44 8.80
CA ASP A 455 3.56 -26.28 8.06
C ASP A 455 4.14 -27.67 7.73
N PRO A 456 3.63 -28.38 6.72
CA PRO A 456 4.07 -29.74 6.41
C PRO A 456 5.58 -29.84 6.16
N ASP A 457 6.25 -30.79 6.81
CA ASP A 457 7.65 -31.09 6.54
C ASP A 457 7.72 -32.01 5.30
N GLY A 458 7.84 -31.41 4.13
CA GLY A 458 7.90 -32.09 2.85
C GLY A 458 6.83 -31.61 1.86
N PRO A 459 6.56 -32.40 0.80
CA PRO A 459 5.56 -32.06 -0.20
C PRO A 459 4.17 -31.88 0.40
N PHE A 460 3.40 -30.92 -0.13
CA PHE A 460 2.03 -30.69 0.32
C PHE A 460 1.16 -30.05 -0.76
N THR A 461 -0.14 -30.08 -0.52
CA THR A 461 -1.16 -29.45 -1.37
C THR A 461 -2.11 -28.65 -0.49
N ILE A 462 -2.39 -27.41 -0.89
CA ILE A 462 -3.49 -26.60 -0.36
C ILE A 462 -4.48 -26.30 -1.48
N GLU A 463 -5.77 -26.39 -1.20
CA GLU A 463 -6.80 -26.11 -2.18
C GLU A 463 -8.06 -25.58 -1.53
N CYS A 464 -8.86 -24.84 -2.30
CA CYS A 464 -10.15 -24.31 -1.87
C CYS A 464 -11.05 -23.99 -3.07
N TRP A 465 -12.33 -23.82 -2.82
CA TRP A 465 -13.23 -23.09 -3.70
C TRP A 465 -13.35 -21.66 -3.24
N ALA A 466 -13.20 -20.72 -4.15
CA ALA A 466 -13.27 -19.30 -3.88
C ALA A 466 -14.21 -18.59 -4.86
N PHE A 467 -15.02 -17.67 -4.32
CA PHE A 467 -15.81 -16.70 -5.08
C PHE A 467 -15.27 -15.33 -4.70
N VAL A 468 -14.57 -14.65 -5.60
CA VAL A 468 -13.86 -13.42 -5.28
C VAL A 468 -14.48 -12.21 -5.96
N GLU A 469 -14.77 -11.17 -5.16
CA GLU A 469 -15.17 -9.86 -5.66
C GLU A 469 -13.94 -8.96 -5.81
N ALA A 470 -13.88 -8.19 -6.89
CA ALA A 470 -12.72 -7.33 -7.19
C ALA A 470 -12.77 -6.00 -6.42
N THR A 471 -12.69 -6.05 -5.09
CA THR A 471 -12.85 -4.86 -4.24
C THR A 471 -11.52 -4.27 -3.76
N ALA A 472 -10.52 -5.08 -3.46
CA ALA A 472 -9.20 -4.66 -2.99
C ALA A 472 -8.13 -4.76 -4.09
N LYS A 473 -7.06 -3.97 -3.98
CA LYS A 473 -5.90 -4.07 -4.89
C LYS A 473 -5.19 -5.42 -4.74
N ARG A 474 -5.00 -5.87 -3.49
CA ARG A 474 -4.47 -7.17 -3.11
C ARG A 474 -5.23 -7.66 -1.87
N CYS A 475 -5.58 -8.95 -1.84
CA CYS A 475 -6.18 -9.58 -0.67
C CYS A 475 -5.64 -10.98 -0.47
N GLY A 476 -5.68 -11.47 0.77
CA GLY A 476 -5.39 -12.85 1.13
C GLY A 476 -6.64 -13.72 1.06
N LEU A 477 -6.51 -14.95 0.63
CA LEU A 477 -7.59 -15.96 0.67
C LEU A 477 -7.37 -17.00 1.77
N VAL A 478 -6.22 -17.67 1.75
CA VAL A 478 -5.83 -18.70 2.72
C VAL A 478 -4.35 -18.49 3.04
N ASN A 479 -4.03 -17.85 4.16
CA ASN A 479 -2.70 -17.32 4.39
C ASN A 479 -2.17 -17.54 5.79
N ARG A 480 -0.85 -17.83 5.86
CA ARG A 480 -0.01 -17.75 7.04
C ARG A 480 1.41 -17.32 6.69
N THR A 481 1.54 -16.29 5.83
CA THR A 481 2.85 -15.81 5.35
C THR A 481 3.27 -14.53 6.07
N GLU A 482 4.48 -14.55 6.65
CA GLU A 482 5.17 -13.36 7.13
C GLU A 482 6.66 -13.66 7.25
N THR A 483 7.43 -13.44 6.16
CA THR A 483 8.84 -13.89 6.02
C THR A 483 9.05 -15.38 6.34
N SER A 484 8.02 -16.18 6.16
CA SER A 484 7.89 -17.61 6.49
C SER A 484 6.53 -18.11 6.03
N GLY A 485 6.24 -19.41 6.12
CA GLY A 485 4.95 -19.99 5.81
C GLY A 485 4.55 -19.95 4.33
N TRP A 486 3.26 -19.96 4.07
CA TRP A 486 2.68 -20.06 2.73
C TRP A 486 1.30 -19.40 2.67
N GLY A 487 0.82 -19.06 1.45
CA GLY A 487 -0.52 -18.53 1.29
C GLY A 487 -0.95 -18.22 -0.14
N PHE A 488 -2.28 -18.17 -0.33
CA PHE A 488 -2.93 -17.70 -1.54
C PHE A 488 -3.26 -16.22 -1.44
N PHE A 489 -2.93 -15.48 -2.49
CA PHE A 489 -3.32 -14.10 -2.66
C PHE A 489 -4.06 -13.90 -3.99
N VAL A 490 -4.80 -12.81 -4.06
CA VAL A 490 -5.41 -12.32 -5.29
C VAL A 490 -5.06 -10.86 -5.46
N ASP A 491 -4.46 -10.54 -6.59
CA ASP A 491 -4.17 -9.17 -7.02
C ASP A 491 -5.22 -8.73 -8.03
N ARG A 492 -5.67 -7.48 -7.92
CA ARG A 492 -6.56 -6.84 -8.88
C ARG A 492 -5.73 -5.93 -9.78
N ASP A 493 -5.91 -6.04 -11.10
CA ASP A 493 -5.36 -5.08 -12.05
C ASP A 493 -6.13 -3.74 -12.05
N GLY A 494 -5.59 -2.73 -12.73
CA GLY A 494 -6.21 -1.42 -12.86
C GLY A 494 -7.29 -1.32 -13.96
N SER A 495 -7.66 -2.42 -14.61
CA SER A 495 -8.61 -2.41 -15.73
C SER A 495 -10.06 -2.19 -15.30
N THR A 496 -10.92 -1.80 -16.26
CA THR A 496 -12.36 -1.70 -16.09
C THR A 496 -13.06 -2.45 -17.24
N PRO A 497 -13.75 -3.58 -16.96
CA PRO A 497 -13.89 -4.23 -15.66
C PRO A 497 -12.56 -4.79 -15.14
N PRO A 498 -12.42 -4.91 -13.81
CA PRO A 498 -11.18 -5.39 -13.20
C PRO A 498 -10.96 -6.88 -13.50
N LYS A 499 -9.68 -7.27 -13.64
CA LYS A 499 -9.26 -8.66 -13.78
C LYS A 499 -8.51 -9.08 -12.52
N LEU A 500 -8.64 -10.34 -12.13
CA LEU A 500 -8.00 -10.93 -10.97
C LEU A 500 -6.84 -11.83 -11.40
N ALA A 501 -5.70 -11.66 -10.73
CA ALA A 501 -4.52 -12.49 -10.86
C ALA A 501 -4.33 -13.29 -9.55
N PRO A 502 -4.48 -14.62 -9.55
CA PRO A 502 -4.20 -15.44 -8.39
C PRO A 502 -2.69 -15.57 -8.22
N SER A 503 -2.21 -15.61 -6.99
CA SER A 503 -0.82 -15.93 -6.69
C SER A 503 -0.71 -16.84 -5.48
N TRP A 504 0.30 -17.70 -5.50
CA TRP A 504 0.67 -18.53 -4.37
C TRP A 504 2.11 -18.30 -3.98
N SER A 505 2.32 -18.00 -2.71
CA SER A 505 3.63 -17.70 -2.14
C SER A 505 3.97 -18.70 -1.05
N LEU A 506 5.21 -19.17 -1.02
CA LEU A 506 5.76 -19.92 0.11
C LEU A 506 7.20 -19.46 0.38
N PHE A 507 7.60 -19.48 1.64
CA PHE A 507 8.95 -19.06 2.03
C PHE A 507 9.87 -20.27 2.20
N VAL A 508 10.92 -20.31 1.39
CA VAL A 508 11.92 -21.39 1.41
C VAL A 508 13.14 -20.94 2.21
N SER A 509 13.57 -21.76 3.15
CA SER A 509 14.72 -21.45 4.02
C SER A 509 16.00 -21.23 3.22
N GLY A 510 16.62 -20.06 3.41
CA GLY A 510 17.86 -19.68 2.73
C GLY A 510 17.68 -19.06 1.33
N GLU A 511 16.49 -19.19 0.71
CA GLU A 511 16.22 -18.77 -0.67
C GLU A 511 15.17 -17.65 -0.78
N GLY A 512 14.33 -17.44 0.26
CA GLY A 512 13.28 -16.45 0.26
C GLY A 512 11.93 -16.96 -0.28
N TYR A 513 11.12 -16.06 -0.85
CA TYR A 513 9.80 -16.42 -1.38
C TYR A 513 9.86 -17.07 -2.76
N ALA A 514 9.24 -18.23 -2.90
CA ALA A 514 8.79 -18.76 -4.16
C ALA A 514 7.39 -18.20 -4.45
N ASN A 515 7.25 -17.42 -5.51
CA ASN A 515 5.99 -16.80 -5.91
C ASN A 515 5.52 -17.39 -7.24
N ALA A 516 4.50 -18.22 -7.21
CA ALA A 516 3.82 -18.73 -8.40
C ALA A 516 2.66 -17.77 -8.73
N ASN A 517 2.89 -16.84 -9.67
CA ASN A 517 1.96 -15.80 -10.03
C ASN A 517 1.21 -16.15 -11.32
N GLY A 518 -0.13 -16.12 -11.27
CA GLY A 518 -0.99 -16.17 -12.45
C GLY A 518 -1.09 -14.80 -13.14
N ALA A 519 -1.64 -14.81 -14.34
CA ALA A 519 -1.89 -13.59 -15.10
C ALA A 519 -3.25 -12.95 -14.71
N ALA A 520 -3.40 -11.67 -15.02
CA ALA A 520 -4.66 -10.96 -14.86
C ALA A 520 -5.76 -11.58 -15.75
N GLY A 521 -6.80 -12.08 -15.12
CA GLY A 521 -7.91 -12.79 -15.75
C GLY A 521 -7.85 -14.31 -15.63
N ASP A 522 -6.80 -14.89 -15.04
CA ASP A 522 -6.73 -16.32 -14.76
C ASP A 522 -7.75 -16.74 -13.68
N LEU A 523 -8.14 -15.82 -12.79
CA LEU A 523 -9.20 -16.03 -11.81
C LEU A 523 -10.44 -15.20 -12.22
N PRO A 524 -11.58 -15.84 -12.52
CA PRO A 524 -12.83 -15.14 -12.83
C PRO A 524 -13.34 -14.30 -11.64
N VAL A 525 -13.92 -13.13 -11.95
CA VAL A 525 -14.55 -12.26 -10.97
C VAL A 525 -15.99 -12.70 -10.73
N ARG A 526 -16.39 -12.88 -9.48
CA ARG A 526 -17.77 -13.30 -9.10
C ARG A 526 -18.21 -14.63 -9.70
N GLU A 527 -17.28 -15.58 -9.80
CA GLU A 527 -17.56 -16.95 -10.18
C GLU A 527 -16.85 -17.90 -9.23
N TRP A 528 -17.51 -18.99 -8.85
CA TRP A 528 -16.89 -20.03 -8.07
C TRP A 528 -15.75 -20.68 -8.86
N SER A 529 -14.53 -20.56 -8.33
CA SER A 529 -13.33 -21.11 -8.94
C SER A 529 -12.58 -21.99 -7.94
N HIS A 530 -12.14 -23.15 -8.40
CA HIS A 530 -11.23 -23.99 -7.65
C HIS A 530 -9.81 -23.43 -7.75
N LEU A 531 -9.17 -23.20 -6.62
CA LEU A 531 -7.75 -22.86 -6.50
C LEU A 531 -7.03 -24.02 -5.84
N ALA A 532 -5.91 -24.44 -6.41
CA ALA A 532 -5.02 -25.40 -5.78
C ALA A 532 -3.56 -24.98 -5.96
N ALA A 533 -2.74 -25.28 -4.96
CA ALA A 533 -1.30 -25.11 -5.06
C ALA A 533 -0.57 -26.32 -4.47
N THR A 534 0.51 -26.70 -5.13
CA THR A 534 1.33 -27.84 -4.70
C THR A 534 2.79 -27.43 -4.56
N TRP A 535 3.43 -27.99 -3.55
CA TRP A 535 4.86 -27.91 -3.31
C TRP A 535 5.44 -29.31 -3.23
N ASP A 536 6.46 -29.63 -4.06
CA ASP A 536 7.09 -30.96 -4.07
C ASP A 536 8.51 -30.97 -3.46
N GLY A 537 8.93 -29.87 -2.84
CA GLY A 537 10.29 -29.65 -2.34
C GLY A 537 11.20 -28.96 -3.35
N SER A 538 10.73 -28.76 -4.58
CA SER A 538 11.50 -28.16 -5.67
C SER A 538 10.67 -27.17 -6.50
N ASP A 539 9.44 -27.55 -6.84
CA ASP A 539 8.57 -26.76 -7.72
C ASP A 539 7.30 -26.35 -6.99
N ALA A 540 7.01 -25.05 -7.04
CA ALA A 540 5.76 -24.46 -6.60
C ALA A 540 4.82 -24.32 -7.80
N ARG A 541 3.64 -24.96 -7.76
CA ARG A 541 2.65 -24.96 -8.85
C ARG A 541 1.33 -24.37 -8.40
N LEU A 542 0.72 -23.53 -9.23
CA LEU A 542 -0.59 -22.93 -9.01
C LEU A 542 -1.57 -23.41 -10.09
N PHE A 543 -2.76 -23.83 -9.65
CA PHE A 543 -3.84 -24.30 -10.51
C PHE A 543 -5.10 -23.49 -10.30
N VAL A 544 -5.83 -23.21 -11.38
CA VAL A 544 -7.17 -22.60 -11.36
C VAL A 544 -8.11 -23.46 -12.20
N GLY A 545 -9.25 -23.87 -11.63
CA GLY A 545 -10.23 -24.72 -12.30
C GLY A 545 -9.63 -26.04 -12.78
N GLY A 546 -8.65 -26.60 -12.05
CA GLY A 546 -7.97 -27.84 -12.38
C GLY A 546 -6.93 -27.73 -13.51
N ARG A 547 -6.61 -26.54 -13.99
CA ARG A 547 -5.56 -26.30 -15.00
C ARG A 547 -4.35 -25.64 -14.36
N LEU A 548 -3.16 -26.12 -14.70
CA LEU A 548 -1.90 -25.49 -14.29
C LEU A 548 -1.81 -24.08 -14.91
N VAL A 549 -1.71 -23.07 -14.06
CA VAL A 549 -1.56 -21.67 -14.46
C VAL A 549 -0.08 -21.30 -14.52
N THR A 550 0.68 -21.68 -13.50
CA THR A 550 2.10 -21.36 -13.41
C THR A 550 2.85 -22.36 -12.53
N ALA A 551 4.13 -22.52 -12.80
CA ALA A 551 5.05 -23.29 -11.98
C ALA A 551 6.38 -22.52 -11.84
N VAL A 552 6.92 -22.50 -10.64
CA VAL A 552 8.20 -21.85 -10.32
C VAL A 552 9.12 -22.82 -9.63
N ARG A 553 10.32 -22.99 -10.19
CA ARG A 553 11.35 -23.82 -9.56
C ARG A 553 12.05 -23.03 -8.46
N HIS A 554 11.96 -23.53 -7.24
CA HIS A 554 12.56 -22.90 -6.07
C HIS A 554 12.86 -23.96 -4.99
N PRO A 555 13.91 -24.77 -5.17
CA PRO A 555 14.17 -25.93 -4.33
C PRO A 555 14.57 -25.56 -2.91
N GLY A 556 14.14 -26.37 -1.93
CA GLY A 556 14.52 -26.16 -0.53
C GLY A 556 13.52 -26.74 0.47
N LYS A 557 13.54 -26.20 1.68
CA LYS A 557 12.60 -26.57 2.74
C LYS A 557 11.68 -25.39 3.07
N LEU A 558 10.39 -25.66 3.27
CA LEU A 558 9.46 -24.68 3.80
C LEU A 558 9.97 -24.14 5.14
N ARG A 559 10.00 -22.82 5.30
CA ARG A 559 10.20 -22.19 6.59
C ARG A 559 8.85 -21.95 7.23
N GLY A 560 8.45 -22.81 8.17
CA GLY A 560 7.23 -22.66 8.94
C GLY A 560 7.29 -21.49 9.93
N ASN A 561 6.12 -21.20 10.55
CA ASN A 561 5.98 -20.13 11.54
C ASN A 561 5.00 -20.54 12.67
N LYS A 562 4.78 -19.61 13.61
CA LYS A 562 3.83 -19.79 14.73
C LYS A 562 2.59 -18.91 14.58
N LEU A 563 2.35 -18.38 13.38
CA LEU A 563 1.19 -17.55 13.09
C LEU A 563 -0.06 -18.40 12.88
N PRO A 564 -1.25 -17.88 13.18
CA PRO A 564 -2.50 -18.55 12.82
C PRO A 564 -2.63 -18.64 11.28
N LEU A 565 -3.44 -19.59 10.81
CA LEU A 565 -3.89 -19.60 9.42
C LEU A 565 -5.12 -18.70 9.32
N VAL A 566 -5.07 -17.70 8.45
CA VAL A 566 -6.16 -16.78 8.15
C VAL A 566 -6.89 -17.20 6.88
N LEU A 567 -8.20 -17.32 6.96
CA LEU A 567 -9.09 -17.63 5.85
C LEU A 567 -9.92 -16.38 5.53
N GLY A 568 -9.76 -15.83 4.32
CA GLY A 568 -10.38 -14.58 3.91
C GLY A 568 -9.57 -13.31 4.20
N GLY A 569 -8.28 -13.45 4.47
CA GLY A 569 -7.36 -12.35 4.71
C GLY A 569 -5.90 -12.79 4.69
N ASP A 570 -5.01 -11.85 4.88
CA ASP A 570 -3.59 -12.08 5.13
C ASP A 570 -3.30 -12.01 6.64
N VAL A 571 -2.10 -12.38 7.07
CA VAL A 571 -1.66 -12.33 8.48
C VAL A 571 -0.46 -11.39 8.63
N ASP A 572 -0.46 -10.53 9.63
CA ASP A 572 0.69 -9.70 9.97
C ASP A 572 1.67 -10.44 10.93
N SER A 573 2.82 -9.82 11.20
CA SER A 573 3.85 -10.36 12.10
C SER A 573 3.38 -10.57 13.54
N ASN A 574 2.25 -9.97 13.94
CA ASN A 574 1.62 -10.11 15.26
C ASN A 574 0.51 -11.16 15.27
N GLY A 575 0.27 -11.86 14.16
CA GLY A 575 -0.79 -12.85 14.02
C GLY A 575 -2.19 -12.27 13.81
N ARG A 576 -2.30 -10.99 13.43
CA ARG A 576 -3.58 -10.33 13.15
C ARG A 576 -3.95 -10.47 11.69
N ALA A 577 -5.24 -10.64 11.42
CA ALA A 577 -5.76 -10.66 10.05
C ALA A 577 -5.74 -9.25 9.44
N THR A 578 -5.29 -9.17 8.19
CA THR A 578 -5.19 -7.96 7.38
C THR A 578 -5.58 -8.24 5.93
N SER A 579 -5.59 -7.25 5.05
CA SER A 579 -5.79 -7.42 3.60
C SER A 579 -6.95 -8.36 3.24
N PHE A 580 -8.13 -8.05 3.79
CA PHE A 580 -9.32 -8.89 3.73
C PHE A 580 -9.86 -9.06 2.30
N ALA A 581 -10.30 -10.28 1.99
CA ALA A 581 -11.01 -10.59 0.76
C ALA A 581 -12.51 -10.28 0.87
N ALA A 582 -13.15 -9.94 -0.26
CA ALA A 582 -14.60 -9.87 -0.37
C ALA A 582 -15.10 -11.01 -1.27
N GLY A 583 -16.19 -11.65 -0.85
CA GLY A 583 -16.76 -12.78 -1.56
C GLY A 583 -17.10 -13.97 -0.67
N ALA A 584 -16.60 -15.16 -0.99
CA ALA A 584 -16.78 -16.35 -0.17
C ALA A 584 -15.66 -17.37 -0.37
N LEU A 585 -15.43 -18.19 0.66
CA LEU A 585 -14.57 -19.39 0.63
C LEU A 585 -15.37 -20.63 1.00
N ASP A 586 -15.01 -21.75 0.39
CA ASP A 586 -15.60 -23.05 0.66
C ASP A 586 -14.56 -24.16 0.45
N GLU A 587 -14.78 -25.32 1.08
CA GLU A 587 -13.99 -26.53 0.84
C GLU A 587 -12.47 -26.31 0.99
N VAL A 588 -11.99 -25.72 2.08
CA VAL A 588 -10.55 -25.52 2.29
C VAL A 588 -9.89 -26.79 2.80
N ARG A 589 -8.97 -27.36 1.99
CA ARG A 589 -8.25 -28.59 2.31
C ARG A 589 -6.73 -28.41 2.25
N LEU A 590 -6.04 -28.77 3.33
CA LEU A 590 -4.58 -28.94 3.37
C LEU A 590 -4.25 -30.42 3.44
N SER A 591 -3.32 -30.89 2.61
CA SER A 591 -2.93 -32.30 2.54
C SER A 591 -1.42 -32.48 2.48
N LYS A 592 -0.93 -33.57 3.02
CA LYS A 592 0.42 -34.08 2.73
C LYS A 592 0.50 -34.52 1.26
N GLY A 593 1.71 -34.43 0.69
CA GLY A 593 1.96 -34.87 -0.68
C GLY A 593 1.42 -33.98 -1.77
N VAL A 594 1.81 -34.26 -2.99
CA VAL A 594 1.40 -33.56 -4.21
C VAL A 594 0.19 -34.27 -4.79
N ARG A 595 -1.00 -33.64 -4.69
CA ARG A 595 -2.23 -34.19 -5.31
C ARG A 595 -2.29 -33.94 -6.81
N TYR A 596 -1.66 -32.86 -7.29
CA TYR A 596 -1.71 -32.42 -8.68
C TYR A 596 -0.29 -32.12 -9.19
N ALA A 597 0.16 -32.89 -10.19
CA ALA A 597 1.54 -32.83 -10.69
C ALA A 597 1.74 -31.94 -11.92
N GLY A 598 0.67 -31.46 -12.55
CA GLY A 598 0.73 -30.59 -13.73
C GLY A 598 -0.29 -30.93 -14.82
N GLU A 599 -0.77 -32.17 -14.86
CA GLU A 599 -1.82 -32.54 -15.80
C GLU A 599 -3.17 -31.92 -15.40
N PRO A 600 -4.01 -31.52 -16.37
CA PRO A 600 -5.36 -31.03 -16.09
C PRO A 600 -6.22 -32.09 -15.38
N PHE A 601 -7.01 -31.62 -14.41
CA PHE A 601 -7.94 -32.47 -13.66
C PHE A 601 -9.32 -31.79 -13.48
N ALA A 602 -10.35 -32.58 -13.21
CA ALA A 602 -11.66 -32.03 -12.82
C ALA A 602 -11.72 -31.90 -11.30
N PRO A 603 -11.81 -30.65 -10.75
CA PRO A 603 -11.90 -30.47 -9.31
C PRO A 603 -13.22 -31.02 -8.76
N ALA A 604 -13.17 -31.78 -7.65
CA ALA A 604 -14.37 -32.13 -6.93
C ALA A 604 -14.99 -30.89 -6.28
N ARG A 605 -16.33 -30.73 -6.39
CA ARG A 605 -16.99 -29.59 -5.71
C ARG A 605 -16.99 -29.77 -4.19
N ARG A 606 -17.03 -31.01 -3.71
CA ARG A 606 -16.89 -31.36 -2.29
C ARG A 606 -15.69 -32.28 -2.11
N PHE A 607 -14.81 -31.91 -1.17
CA PHE A 607 -13.64 -32.73 -0.88
C PHE A 607 -13.97 -33.83 0.13
N ALA A 608 -13.30 -34.98 -0.03
CA ALA A 608 -13.33 -36.04 0.98
C ALA A 608 -12.04 -36.00 1.81
N SER A 609 -12.18 -36.30 3.10
CA SER A 609 -11.02 -36.55 3.96
C SER A 609 -10.42 -37.92 3.63
N ASP A 610 -9.10 -37.99 3.66
CA ASP A 610 -8.31 -39.22 3.48
C ASP A 610 -7.10 -39.19 4.45
N PRO A 611 -6.28 -40.26 4.53
CA PRO A 611 -5.14 -40.28 5.46
C PRO A 611 -4.08 -39.19 5.26
N ASP A 612 -4.04 -38.57 4.09
CA ASP A 612 -3.13 -37.48 3.79
C ASP A 612 -3.73 -36.10 4.09
N THR A 613 -5.02 -36.04 4.44
CA THR A 613 -5.71 -34.79 4.75
C THR A 613 -5.34 -34.29 6.14
N LEU A 614 -4.67 -33.15 6.25
CA LEU A 614 -4.28 -32.50 7.50
C LEU A 614 -5.36 -31.59 8.07
N MET A 615 -6.11 -30.93 7.20
CA MET A 615 -7.23 -30.05 7.54
C MET A 615 -8.26 -30.06 6.42
N LEU A 616 -9.54 -30.10 6.77
CA LEU A 616 -10.65 -29.97 5.82
C LEU A 616 -11.80 -29.20 6.46
N LEU A 617 -12.12 -28.05 5.90
CA LEU A 617 -13.18 -27.17 6.33
C LEU A 617 -14.24 -27.06 5.24
N HIS A 618 -15.43 -27.61 5.47
CA HIS A 618 -16.56 -27.54 4.57
C HIS A 618 -17.41 -26.27 4.73
N PHE A 619 -17.30 -25.57 5.86
CA PHE A 619 -18.14 -24.42 6.22
C PHE A 619 -19.66 -24.70 6.28
N ASP A 620 -20.09 -25.94 6.24
CA ASP A 620 -21.50 -26.33 6.28
C ASP A 620 -22.17 -26.10 7.63
N ARG A 621 -21.37 -26.03 8.68
CA ARG A 621 -21.84 -25.99 10.08
C ARG A 621 -21.10 -24.95 10.88
N ILE A 622 -21.78 -24.45 11.89
CA ILE A 622 -21.20 -23.59 12.91
C ILE A 622 -21.64 -24.05 14.29
N ALA A 623 -20.71 -24.08 15.22
CA ALA A 623 -20.95 -24.32 16.63
C ALA A 623 -20.34 -23.16 17.43
N GLY A 624 -21.19 -22.33 18.02
CA GLY A 624 -20.75 -21.05 18.59
C GLY A 624 -20.18 -20.13 17.52
N ASP A 625 -18.89 -19.85 17.58
CA ASP A 625 -18.13 -19.05 16.61
C ASP A 625 -17.18 -19.88 15.72
N ARG A 626 -17.31 -21.23 15.73
CA ARG A 626 -16.38 -22.13 15.04
C ARG A 626 -17.05 -22.99 14.00
N THR A 627 -16.36 -23.22 12.90
CA THR A 627 -16.68 -24.25 11.91
C THR A 627 -15.75 -25.45 12.12
N PRO A 628 -16.28 -26.71 12.04
CA PRO A 628 -15.49 -27.90 12.32
C PRO A 628 -14.47 -28.20 11.21
N ASP A 629 -13.30 -28.66 11.63
CA ASP A 629 -12.37 -29.43 10.81
C ASP A 629 -12.87 -30.90 10.78
N VAL A 630 -13.16 -31.42 9.60
CA VAL A 630 -13.64 -32.79 9.40
C VAL A 630 -12.52 -33.77 9.04
N SER A 631 -11.26 -33.33 9.05
CA SER A 631 -10.11 -34.21 8.85
C SER A 631 -9.82 -35.13 10.03
N GLY A 632 -10.31 -34.77 11.21
CA GLY A 632 -10.02 -35.47 12.46
C GLY A 632 -8.81 -34.93 13.24
N HIS A 633 -8.10 -33.92 12.71
CA HIS A 633 -6.92 -33.33 13.34
C HIS A 633 -7.27 -32.15 14.30
N GLY A 634 -8.52 -31.68 14.29
CA GLY A 634 -9.02 -30.66 15.23
C GLY A 634 -8.63 -29.22 14.90
N HIS A 635 -8.28 -28.95 13.64
CA HIS A 635 -7.94 -27.60 13.15
C HIS A 635 -9.20 -26.79 12.85
N HIS A 636 -10.11 -26.66 13.84
CA HIS A 636 -11.35 -25.91 13.73
C HIS A 636 -11.07 -24.44 13.45
N ALA A 637 -11.85 -23.82 12.54
CA ALA A 637 -11.71 -22.42 12.22
C ALA A 637 -12.69 -21.56 13.01
N GLN A 638 -12.19 -20.51 13.68
CA GLN A 638 -12.98 -19.54 14.43
C GLN A 638 -13.34 -18.36 13.54
N LEU A 639 -14.63 -18.04 13.40
CA LEU A 639 -15.12 -16.90 12.65
C LEU A 639 -14.81 -15.59 13.40
N ARG A 640 -14.39 -14.57 12.65
CA ARG A 640 -13.99 -13.26 13.19
C ARG A 640 -14.60 -12.12 12.38
N GLY A 641 -14.73 -10.95 13.02
CA GLY A 641 -15.31 -9.77 12.39
C GLY A 641 -16.76 -10.02 11.97
N ALA A 642 -17.11 -9.62 10.76
CA ALA A 642 -18.44 -9.81 10.17
C ALA A 642 -18.60 -11.15 9.42
N ALA A 643 -17.74 -12.15 9.70
CA ALA A 643 -17.81 -13.46 9.06
C ALA A 643 -19.03 -14.27 9.49
N TYR A 644 -19.70 -14.90 8.54
CA TYR A 644 -20.83 -15.80 8.77
C TYR A 644 -20.89 -16.89 7.70
N LEU A 645 -21.68 -17.93 7.94
CA LEU A 645 -21.92 -18.96 6.93
C LEU A 645 -23.23 -18.69 6.20
N ARG A 646 -23.18 -18.64 4.87
CA ARG A 646 -24.37 -18.49 4.01
C ARG A 646 -24.50 -19.66 3.04
N ALA A 647 -25.71 -19.89 2.53
CA ALA A 647 -25.91 -20.93 1.51
C ALA A 647 -24.99 -20.66 0.29
N ALA A 648 -24.22 -21.66 -0.15
CA ALA A 648 -23.29 -21.51 -1.27
C ALA A 648 -24.01 -21.10 -2.57
N ALA A 649 -25.24 -21.57 -2.76
CA ALA A 649 -26.10 -21.20 -3.90
C ALA A 649 -26.56 -19.73 -3.90
N GLU A 650 -26.49 -19.02 -2.77
CA GLU A 650 -26.84 -17.61 -2.63
C GLU A 650 -25.66 -16.67 -2.91
N VAL A 651 -24.46 -17.21 -3.06
CA VAL A 651 -23.25 -16.46 -3.44
C VAL A 651 -23.30 -16.19 -4.94
N LYS A 652 -23.69 -14.98 -5.30
CA LYS A 652 -23.86 -14.53 -6.70
C LYS A 652 -23.02 -13.29 -7.00
#